data_c2dfd8f31103986adb74ca135177d5b7
#
_entry.id   c2dfd8f31103986adb74ca135177d5b7
#
_cell.length_a   1.000
_cell.length_b   1.000
_cell.length_c   1.000
_cell.angle_alpha   90.00
_cell.angle_beta   90.00
_cell.angle_gamma   90.00
#
_symmetry.space_group_name_H-M   'P 1'
#
loop_
_entity.id
_entity.type
_entity.pdbx_description
1 polymer ?
#
loop_
_entity_poly.entity_id
_entity_poly.type
_entity_poly.pdbx_seq_one_letter_code
_entity_poly.pdbx_strand_id
1 'polypeptide(L)'
;TALSTPTSRPETVDAVTYMQMYNESVLTRGTGQIPYTQAKIDGTRAGSNKYIYPDVDWYDEMFKNLAVNENFNFNIRGGSSRVDYFMSATVRHEEGMLKNLSRDYFSYNNNYSVWRYAFQNNVNVNLTKSTKVSLKINTQLRDTHGPVKSSENIFGMIMNGNPADMPITFPDDPTVNHIRWGGKAMVKNPVAEMVTGYRDEFQSVLNANLSLDQNFDFITEGLSASALISFKNYSYTQTSRSAGYNSYEISGTHTGDDGLEDYDLEIRGNEQSTTLATSSSTDGDRKIYIQGMINYNRSFGRHDVSAMVVYNQEETALGNPGSLFSSLPKRKQGLAGRLTYGYDNRYLIEANFGYNGSENFAEGRRFGFFPSVAVGYVVSQEKFWAPIKKAVSYFKLRGSYGLVGNDSEETRFMYMSDLSLSGAGYTTGADGEYTLSGPVYNRFENKKITWETGEKLNVGVDLQFYNRLNVMVDLFQEVRSGIFLERGTVPAFLGTATTKVYGNLGKVRNRGLDLSMDYTHQIGKDFFISAKGTFTFARNRVLEQDEPDYLQYPNLSRVGRSVNSFLLYEAQRLFIDNNEVKYSPEQLLGGEIMAGDIKYVNQPDANGNYDNTINSNDRIYAGYPEVPEIVYGFGFSAQWKGLDFSVFFQGTANTSLVMSGFHPFGINNNVKRNVMQFVADDYWSESNPNIYAAYPRLSVVEYGNNTVASTYWLRDASFLKLKNAEIGYTYKKMRFYISGSNLLTFSKFKLWDPEQGGGSGLKYPTQRVFNIGIQMTL
;
A
#
# COMPACT_ATOMS: atom_id res chain seq x y z
N THR A 1 6.73 -26.24 -1.23
CA THR A 1 6.67 -25.73 0.16
C THR A 1 7.47 -24.44 0.25
N ALA A 2 6.93 -23.46 0.92
CA ALA A 2 7.56 -22.17 1.17
C ALA A 2 7.71 -21.93 2.69
N LEU A 3 8.88 -21.44 3.09
CA LEU A 3 9.19 -21.05 4.46
C LEU A 3 9.28 -19.53 4.51
N SER A 4 8.50 -18.88 5.38
CA SER A 4 8.42 -17.42 5.48
C SER A 4 8.94 -16.95 6.85
N THR A 5 9.75 -15.88 6.85
CA THR A 5 10.26 -15.20 8.04
C THR A 5 10.29 -13.68 7.80
N PRO A 6 10.18 -12.82 8.83
CA PRO A 6 10.23 -11.37 8.65
C PRO A 6 11.56 -10.90 8.03
N THR A 7 11.52 -9.87 7.18
CA THR A 7 12.74 -9.22 6.65
C THR A 7 13.41 -8.36 7.72
N SER A 8 12.62 -7.54 8.40
CA SER A 8 13.02 -6.71 9.55
C SER A 8 11.78 -6.24 10.30
N ARG A 9 11.93 -5.97 11.56
CA ARG A 9 10.92 -5.36 12.43
C ARG A 9 11.58 -4.35 13.35
N PRO A 10 10.85 -3.36 13.86
CA PRO A 10 11.32 -2.57 15.00
C PRO A 10 11.51 -3.46 16.22
N GLU A 11 12.55 -3.22 17.00
CA GLU A 11 12.76 -3.85 18.29
C GLU A 11 12.18 -2.98 19.40
N THR A 12 11.70 -3.60 20.47
CA THR A 12 11.15 -2.94 21.65
C THR A 12 11.98 -3.30 22.88
N VAL A 13 11.89 -2.46 23.92
CA VAL A 13 12.67 -2.65 25.16
C VAL A 13 12.04 -3.65 26.11
N ASP A 14 12.84 -4.22 27.03
CA ASP A 14 12.40 -5.05 28.14
C ASP A 14 11.69 -4.22 29.26
N ALA A 15 11.08 -4.90 30.22
CA ALA A 15 10.36 -4.24 31.28
C ALA A 15 11.23 -3.37 32.22
N VAL A 16 12.46 -3.76 32.45
CA VAL A 16 13.39 -3.00 33.32
C VAL A 16 13.76 -1.68 32.66
N THR A 17 14.17 -1.73 31.41
CA THR A 17 14.50 -0.53 30.61
C THR A 17 13.27 0.37 30.47
N TYR A 18 12.10 -0.22 30.18
CA TYR A 18 10.83 0.48 30.08
C TYR A 18 10.53 1.30 31.36
N MET A 19 10.58 0.64 32.54
CA MET A 19 10.27 1.27 33.82
C MET A 19 11.26 2.39 34.17
N GLN A 20 12.55 2.20 33.89
CA GLN A 20 13.58 3.21 34.13
C GLN A 20 13.34 4.44 33.26
N MET A 21 13.11 4.26 31.95
CA MET A 21 12.83 5.35 31.03
C MET A 21 11.51 6.05 31.33
N TYR A 22 10.48 5.33 31.77
CA TYR A 22 9.22 5.92 32.17
C TYR A 22 9.40 6.80 33.42
N ASN A 23 10.09 6.31 34.45
CA ASN A 23 10.40 7.09 35.64
C ASN A 23 11.21 8.33 35.30
N GLU A 24 12.21 8.21 34.44
CA GLU A 24 13.00 9.36 33.95
C GLU A 24 12.13 10.38 33.21
N SER A 25 11.19 9.93 32.38
CA SER A 25 10.28 10.83 31.65
C SER A 25 9.40 11.66 32.58
N VAL A 26 8.98 11.09 33.74
CA VAL A 26 8.24 11.80 34.79
C VAL A 26 9.13 12.82 35.48
N LEU A 27 10.35 12.43 35.87
CA LEU A 27 11.31 13.29 36.59
C LEU A 27 11.80 14.44 35.73
N THR A 28 12.18 14.17 34.49
CA THR A 28 12.77 15.18 33.59
C THR A 28 11.80 16.30 33.21
N ARG A 29 10.47 16.02 33.24
CA ARG A 29 9.40 17.00 33.01
C ARG A 29 8.73 17.53 34.29
N GLY A 30 9.05 16.95 35.45
CA GLY A 30 8.42 17.33 36.72
C GLY A 30 6.89 17.07 36.74
N THR A 31 6.41 16.07 36.01
CA THR A 31 4.96 15.85 35.76
C THR A 31 4.27 15.00 36.83
N GLY A 32 4.93 14.64 37.93
CA GLY A 32 4.30 13.88 39.00
C GLY A 32 5.24 12.96 39.76
N GLN A 33 4.66 11.96 40.42
CA GLN A 33 5.40 10.93 41.15
C GLN A 33 5.79 9.79 40.19
N ILE A 34 6.98 9.21 40.41
CA ILE A 34 7.45 8.03 39.66
C ILE A 34 6.54 6.82 39.99
N PRO A 35 5.98 6.14 38.98
CA PRO A 35 5.05 5.04 39.24
C PRO A 35 5.75 3.70 39.52
N TYR A 36 7.01 3.53 39.08
CA TYR A 36 7.76 2.30 39.27
C TYR A 36 8.79 2.44 40.36
N THR A 37 8.56 1.77 41.49
CA THR A 37 9.48 1.77 42.65
C THR A 37 10.77 1.01 42.30
N GLN A 38 11.86 1.30 43.03
CA GLN A 38 13.10 0.57 42.87
C GLN A 38 12.93 -0.94 43.16
N ALA A 39 12.09 -1.28 44.16
CA ALA A 39 11.77 -2.67 44.49
C ALA A 39 11.09 -3.40 43.30
N LYS A 40 10.17 -2.72 42.58
CA LYS A 40 9.53 -3.29 41.37
C LYS A 40 10.58 -3.55 40.29
N ILE A 41 11.46 -2.58 40.03
CA ILE A 41 12.53 -2.71 39.02
C ILE A 41 13.50 -3.84 39.38
N ASP A 42 13.92 -3.93 40.63
CA ASP A 42 14.85 -4.96 41.09
C ASP A 42 14.23 -6.36 41.12
N GLY A 43 12.95 -6.46 41.52
CA GLY A 43 12.18 -7.71 41.47
C GLY A 43 12.01 -8.23 40.04
N THR A 44 11.72 -7.34 39.07
CA THR A 44 11.64 -7.68 37.64
C THR A 44 13.00 -8.12 37.12
N ARG A 45 14.08 -7.39 37.43
CA ARG A 45 15.46 -7.77 37.04
C ARG A 45 15.89 -9.10 37.60
N ALA A 46 15.49 -9.43 38.84
CA ALA A 46 15.77 -10.70 39.47
C ALA A 46 14.94 -11.87 38.93
N GLY A 47 13.91 -11.60 38.11
CA GLY A 47 12.96 -12.62 37.65
C GLY A 47 12.17 -13.25 38.80
N SER A 48 11.81 -12.45 39.82
CA SER A 48 11.06 -12.89 40.99
C SER A 48 9.65 -13.38 40.62
N ASN A 49 8.63 -13.23 41.45
CA ASN A 49 7.29 -13.64 41.09
C ASN A 49 6.81 -12.97 39.79
N LYS A 50 6.67 -13.74 38.69
CA LYS A 50 6.31 -13.26 37.35
C LYS A 50 4.94 -12.57 37.25
N TYR A 51 4.09 -12.77 38.22
CA TYR A 51 2.76 -12.12 38.27
C TYR A 51 2.86 -10.72 38.88
N ILE A 52 3.69 -10.53 39.89
CA ILE A 52 3.95 -9.25 40.56
C ILE A 52 4.97 -8.42 39.73
N TYR A 53 5.96 -9.09 39.17
CA TYR A 53 7.11 -8.51 38.43
C TYR A 53 7.18 -9.02 36.98
N PRO A 54 6.14 -8.79 36.16
CA PRO A 54 6.12 -9.25 34.77
C PRO A 54 7.22 -8.60 33.94
N ASP A 55 7.77 -9.39 33.01
CA ASP A 55 8.61 -8.97 31.91
C ASP A 55 8.18 -9.76 30.68
N VAL A 56 7.25 -9.20 29.90
CA VAL A 56 6.58 -9.90 28.81
C VAL A 56 7.07 -9.41 27.46
N ASP A 57 7.81 -10.23 26.74
CA ASP A 57 8.05 -10.02 25.32
C ASP A 57 6.85 -10.48 24.51
N TRP A 58 5.91 -9.55 24.27
CA TRP A 58 4.68 -9.84 23.52
C TRP A 58 4.93 -10.36 22.11
N TYR A 59 6.05 -9.97 21.50
CA TYR A 59 6.39 -10.47 20.16
C TYR A 59 6.76 -11.96 20.21
N ASP A 60 7.68 -12.33 21.07
CA ASP A 60 8.10 -13.72 21.22
C ASP A 60 6.97 -14.61 21.73
N GLU A 61 6.07 -14.09 22.56
CA GLU A 61 4.89 -14.83 23.01
C GLU A 61 3.90 -15.15 21.89
N MET A 62 3.72 -14.25 20.92
CA MET A 62 2.62 -14.34 19.96
C MET A 62 3.05 -14.64 18.52
N PHE A 63 4.32 -14.44 18.15
CA PHE A 63 4.81 -14.62 16.79
C PHE A 63 5.64 -15.89 16.63
N LYS A 64 5.45 -16.56 15.50
CA LYS A 64 6.32 -17.64 15.04
C LYS A 64 7.59 -17.07 14.40
N ASN A 65 8.71 -17.77 14.56
CA ASN A 65 9.94 -17.44 13.82
C ASN A 65 9.86 -17.86 12.34
N LEU A 66 8.98 -18.84 12.04
CA LEU A 66 8.83 -19.43 10.72
C LEU A 66 7.37 -19.82 10.46
N ALA A 67 6.83 -19.43 9.32
CA ALA A 67 5.56 -19.93 8.81
C ALA A 67 5.78 -20.82 7.59
N VAL A 68 4.95 -21.86 7.45
CA VAL A 68 5.00 -22.83 6.36
C VAL A 68 3.82 -22.61 5.44
N ASN A 69 4.09 -22.49 4.14
CA ASN A 69 3.08 -22.33 3.11
C ASN A 69 3.25 -23.41 2.05
N GLU A 70 2.15 -23.85 1.46
CA GLU A 70 2.13 -24.92 0.48
C GLU A 70 1.43 -24.44 -0.80
N ASN A 71 1.97 -24.84 -1.95
CA ASN A 71 1.38 -24.54 -3.24
C ASN A 71 1.45 -25.76 -4.15
N PHE A 72 0.30 -26.15 -4.69
CA PHE A 72 0.16 -27.20 -5.66
C PHE A 72 -0.48 -26.63 -6.92
N ASN A 73 0.10 -26.91 -8.08
CA ASN A 73 -0.45 -26.53 -9.37
C ASN A 73 -0.46 -27.73 -10.31
N PHE A 74 -1.60 -27.96 -10.93
CA PHE A 74 -1.77 -28.95 -11.99
C PHE A 74 -2.35 -28.28 -13.22
N ASN A 75 -1.82 -28.59 -14.40
CA ASN A 75 -2.39 -28.12 -15.65
C ASN A 75 -2.34 -29.22 -16.72
N ILE A 76 -3.32 -29.17 -17.59
CA ILE A 76 -3.45 -30.04 -18.76
C ILE A 76 -3.83 -29.23 -19.98
N ARG A 77 -3.21 -29.53 -21.09
CA ARG A 77 -3.55 -28.96 -22.40
C ARG A 77 -3.65 -30.06 -23.44
N GLY A 78 -4.56 -29.88 -24.37
CA GLY A 78 -4.73 -30.83 -25.46
C GLY A 78 -5.63 -30.24 -26.53
N GLY A 79 -5.81 -30.99 -27.60
CA GLY A 79 -6.69 -30.54 -28.64
C GLY A 79 -6.55 -31.32 -29.94
N SER A 80 -7.37 -30.90 -30.89
CA SER A 80 -7.42 -31.35 -32.27
C SER A 80 -7.50 -30.13 -33.18
N SER A 81 -7.62 -30.33 -34.48
CA SER A 81 -7.88 -29.26 -35.45
C SER A 81 -9.18 -28.47 -35.19
N ARG A 82 -10.14 -29.07 -34.48
CA ARG A 82 -11.44 -28.46 -34.21
C ARG A 82 -11.59 -27.90 -32.79
N VAL A 83 -10.91 -28.50 -31.82
CA VAL A 83 -11.05 -28.10 -30.40
C VAL A 83 -9.69 -28.10 -29.77
N ASP A 84 -9.32 -27.03 -29.10
CA ASP A 84 -8.17 -26.96 -28.19
C ASP A 84 -8.64 -26.51 -26.81
N TYR A 85 -7.97 -27.04 -25.78
CA TYR A 85 -8.28 -26.69 -24.41
C TYR A 85 -7.03 -26.57 -23.54
N PHE A 86 -7.15 -25.72 -22.53
CA PHE A 86 -6.23 -25.60 -21.43
C PHE A 86 -7.03 -25.54 -20.12
N MET A 87 -6.66 -26.40 -19.18
CA MET A 87 -7.24 -26.44 -17.84
C MET A 87 -6.11 -26.35 -16.80
N SER A 88 -6.30 -25.57 -15.76
CA SER A 88 -5.37 -25.47 -14.65
C SER A 88 -6.13 -25.44 -13.33
N ALA A 89 -5.59 -26.12 -12.33
CA ALA A 89 -6.04 -26.08 -10.95
C ALA A 89 -4.85 -25.74 -10.05
N THR A 90 -5.00 -24.73 -9.23
CA THR A 90 -4.01 -24.34 -8.22
C THR A 90 -4.65 -24.38 -6.85
N VAL A 91 -4.00 -25.02 -5.91
CA VAL A 91 -4.37 -25.03 -4.50
C VAL A 91 -3.19 -24.47 -3.70
N ARG A 92 -3.46 -23.46 -2.89
CA ARG A 92 -2.47 -22.85 -2.01
C ARG A 92 -3.01 -22.79 -0.59
N HIS A 93 -2.19 -23.22 0.35
CA HIS A 93 -2.41 -23.06 1.77
C HIS A 93 -1.36 -22.10 2.34
N GLU A 94 -1.81 -21.08 3.06
CA GLU A 94 -0.96 -20.08 3.68
C GLU A 94 -1.29 -20.01 5.19
N GLU A 95 -0.26 -20.15 6.01
CA GLU A 95 -0.34 -19.89 7.45
C GLU A 95 0.26 -18.51 7.76
N GLY A 96 -0.35 -17.82 8.74
CA GLY A 96 0.22 -16.56 9.25
C GLY A 96 1.39 -16.79 10.21
N MET A 97 2.07 -15.69 10.55
CA MET A 97 3.18 -15.68 11.52
C MET A 97 2.70 -15.72 12.97
N LEU A 98 1.40 -15.59 13.27
CA LEU A 98 0.86 -15.67 14.62
C LEU A 98 0.91 -17.11 15.14
N LYS A 99 1.27 -17.28 16.42
CA LYS A 99 1.20 -18.58 17.11
C LYS A 99 -0.27 -19.01 17.30
N ASN A 100 -0.50 -20.30 17.37
CA ASN A 100 -1.81 -20.86 17.63
C ASN A 100 -2.05 -21.01 19.14
N LEU A 101 -2.35 -19.88 19.81
CA LEU A 101 -2.53 -19.83 21.25
C LEU A 101 -3.97 -20.10 21.71
N SER A 102 -4.96 -20.04 20.82
CA SER A 102 -6.37 -20.17 21.23
C SER A 102 -6.69 -21.52 21.87
N ARG A 103 -6.02 -22.60 21.43
CA ARG A 103 -6.23 -23.94 21.98
C ARG A 103 -5.68 -24.16 23.38
N ASP A 104 -4.79 -23.28 23.83
CA ASP A 104 -4.28 -23.30 25.20
C ASP A 104 -5.33 -22.80 26.18
N TYR A 105 -6.32 -22.06 25.70
CA TYR A 105 -7.35 -21.38 26.50
C TYR A 105 -8.78 -21.83 26.18
N PHE A 106 -9.06 -22.24 24.92
CA PHE A 106 -10.40 -22.52 24.41
C PHE A 106 -10.46 -23.80 23.59
N SER A 107 -11.66 -24.38 23.45
CA SER A 107 -11.90 -25.57 22.63
C SER A 107 -11.83 -25.32 21.12
N TYR A 108 -11.93 -24.05 20.68
CA TYR A 108 -11.84 -23.69 19.26
C TYR A 108 -10.40 -23.32 18.85
N ASN A 109 -10.15 -23.43 17.56
CA ASN A 109 -8.92 -22.96 16.93
C ASN A 109 -9.20 -21.63 16.23
N ASN A 110 -8.32 -20.64 16.37
CA ASN A 110 -8.35 -19.42 15.60
C ASN A 110 -7.01 -19.15 14.89
N ASN A 111 -6.23 -20.18 14.62
CA ASN A 111 -5.00 -20.04 13.85
C ASN A 111 -5.31 -19.43 12.48
N TYR A 112 -4.49 -18.46 12.07
CA TYR A 112 -4.65 -17.83 10.77
C TYR A 112 -4.30 -18.81 9.66
N SER A 113 -5.27 -19.15 8.82
CA SER A 113 -5.15 -20.08 7.71
C SER A 113 -5.92 -19.57 6.51
N VAL A 114 -5.29 -19.55 5.36
CA VAL A 114 -5.90 -19.12 4.09
C VAL A 114 -5.74 -20.22 3.05
N TRP A 115 -6.86 -20.76 2.61
CA TRP A 115 -6.93 -21.66 1.47
C TRP A 115 -7.36 -20.88 0.23
N ARG A 116 -6.57 -21.01 -0.84
CA ARG A 116 -6.89 -20.41 -2.14
C ARG A 116 -6.96 -21.50 -3.19
N TYR A 117 -8.09 -21.51 -3.91
CA TYR A 117 -8.31 -22.40 -5.02
C TYR A 117 -8.49 -21.56 -6.28
N ALA A 118 -7.72 -21.82 -7.31
CA ALA A 118 -7.88 -21.16 -8.60
C ALA A 118 -8.06 -22.19 -9.69
N PHE A 119 -9.15 -22.06 -10.44
CA PHE A 119 -9.48 -22.92 -11.57
C PHE A 119 -9.53 -22.07 -12.82
N GLN A 120 -8.79 -22.49 -13.83
CA GLN A 120 -8.84 -21.86 -15.15
C GLN A 120 -9.21 -22.92 -16.17
N ASN A 121 -10.18 -22.59 -17.00
CA ASN A 121 -10.65 -23.44 -18.08
C ASN A 121 -10.81 -22.60 -19.34
N ASN A 122 -10.02 -22.87 -20.36
CA ASN A 122 -10.08 -22.22 -21.66
C ASN A 122 -10.38 -23.30 -22.70
N VAL A 123 -11.47 -23.14 -23.43
CA VAL A 123 -11.85 -24.02 -24.52
C VAL A 123 -12.09 -23.19 -25.78
N ASN A 124 -11.41 -23.54 -26.85
CA ASN A 124 -11.58 -22.93 -28.16
C ASN A 124 -12.15 -23.98 -29.13
N VAL A 125 -13.16 -23.60 -29.85
CA VAL A 125 -13.84 -24.48 -30.81
C VAL A 125 -13.88 -23.81 -32.17
N ASN A 126 -13.25 -24.39 -33.14
CA ASN A 126 -13.37 -23.99 -34.55
C ASN A 126 -14.66 -24.61 -35.10
N LEU A 127 -15.77 -23.83 -35.09
CA LEU A 127 -17.08 -24.29 -35.62
C LEU A 127 -17.00 -24.53 -37.12
N THR A 128 -16.32 -23.62 -37.80
CA THR A 128 -16.02 -23.73 -39.24
C THR A 128 -14.55 -23.35 -39.47
N LYS A 129 -14.08 -23.33 -40.70
CA LYS A 129 -12.75 -22.83 -41.04
C LYS A 129 -12.57 -21.31 -40.78
N SER A 130 -13.67 -20.57 -40.74
CA SER A 130 -13.72 -19.12 -40.58
C SER A 130 -14.34 -18.66 -39.27
N THR A 131 -14.93 -19.57 -38.48
CA THR A 131 -15.65 -19.22 -37.24
C THR A 131 -15.05 -19.95 -36.05
N LYS A 132 -14.63 -19.22 -35.06
CA LYS A 132 -14.09 -19.72 -33.78
C LYS A 132 -14.93 -19.19 -32.62
N VAL A 133 -15.27 -20.08 -31.71
CA VAL A 133 -15.90 -19.75 -30.43
C VAL A 133 -14.90 -20.08 -29.31
N SER A 134 -14.71 -19.16 -28.38
CA SER A 134 -13.84 -19.36 -27.23
C SER A 134 -14.59 -19.11 -25.93
N LEU A 135 -14.52 -20.08 -25.00
CA LEU A 135 -15.04 -19.95 -23.65
C LEU A 135 -13.86 -19.99 -22.68
N LYS A 136 -13.74 -18.93 -21.88
CA LYS A 136 -12.70 -18.84 -20.84
C LYS A 136 -13.36 -18.59 -19.50
N ILE A 137 -13.16 -19.51 -18.57
CA ILE A 137 -13.69 -19.41 -17.21
C ILE A 137 -12.49 -19.39 -16.24
N ASN A 138 -12.44 -18.39 -15.39
CA ASN A 138 -11.50 -18.30 -14.29
C ASN A 138 -12.30 -18.14 -13.00
N THR A 139 -12.11 -19.07 -12.07
CA THR A 139 -12.76 -19.06 -10.76
C THR A 139 -11.68 -19.06 -9.70
N GLN A 140 -11.79 -18.13 -8.75
CA GLN A 140 -10.94 -18.08 -7.58
C GLN A 140 -11.80 -18.14 -6.32
N LEU A 141 -11.50 -19.09 -5.46
CA LEU A 141 -12.12 -19.22 -4.14
C LEU A 141 -11.06 -18.98 -3.09
N ARG A 142 -11.40 -18.23 -2.07
CA ARG A 142 -10.55 -18.00 -0.91
C ARG A 142 -11.35 -18.24 0.34
N ASP A 143 -10.87 -19.17 1.14
CA ASP A 143 -11.38 -19.49 2.45
C ASP A 143 -10.35 -19.02 3.48
N THR A 144 -10.76 -18.13 4.39
CA THR A 144 -9.89 -17.56 5.41
C THR A 144 -10.49 -17.84 6.78
N HIS A 145 -9.71 -18.46 7.62
CA HIS A 145 -10.01 -18.67 9.03
C HIS A 145 -8.97 -17.92 9.87
N GLY A 146 -9.36 -17.32 10.99
CA GLY A 146 -8.40 -16.61 11.82
C GLY A 146 -9.05 -15.87 13.01
N PRO A 147 -8.25 -15.09 13.75
CA PRO A 147 -8.75 -14.24 14.82
C PRO A 147 -9.79 -13.23 14.31
N VAL A 148 -10.67 -12.78 15.20
CA VAL A 148 -11.67 -11.74 14.87
C VAL A 148 -10.99 -10.46 14.42
N LYS A 149 -9.92 -10.06 15.10
CA LYS A 149 -9.12 -8.90 14.70
C LYS A 149 -8.18 -9.22 13.54
N SER A 150 -7.93 -8.25 12.69
CA SER A 150 -6.97 -8.41 11.60
C SER A 150 -5.55 -8.65 12.14
N SER A 151 -4.73 -9.36 11.39
CA SER A 151 -3.33 -9.60 11.75
C SER A 151 -2.53 -8.30 11.90
N GLU A 152 -2.87 -7.25 11.16
CA GLU A 152 -2.28 -5.92 11.30
C GLU A 152 -2.62 -5.27 12.65
N ASN A 153 -3.89 -5.34 13.07
CA ASN A 153 -4.32 -4.82 14.38
C ASN A 153 -3.66 -5.59 15.52
N ILE A 154 -3.58 -6.92 15.43
CA ILE A 154 -2.92 -7.75 16.42
C ILE A 154 -1.44 -7.40 16.51
N PHE A 155 -0.75 -7.28 15.36
CA PHE A 155 0.65 -6.87 15.32
C PHE A 155 0.88 -5.49 15.96
N GLY A 156 0.02 -4.51 15.65
CA GLY A 156 0.07 -3.19 16.28
C GLY A 156 -0.11 -3.25 17.81
N MET A 157 -0.98 -4.11 18.33
CA MET A 157 -1.15 -4.32 19.78
C MET A 157 0.06 -4.99 20.41
N ILE A 158 0.66 -5.99 19.76
CA ILE A 158 1.88 -6.68 20.21
C ILE A 158 3.03 -5.68 20.35
N MET A 159 3.28 -4.90 19.32
CA MET A 159 4.40 -3.94 19.29
C MET A 159 4.19 -2.75 20.22
N ASN A 160 2.94 -2.44 20.58
CA ASN A 160 2.60 -1.42 21.58
C ASN A 160 2.39 -2.00 22.98
N GLY A 161 2.47 -3.32 23.16
CA GLY A 161 2.22 -3.98 24.45
C GLY A 161 3.22 -3.53 25.52
N ASN A 162 2.71 -3.09 26.67
CA ASN A 162 3.54 -2.74 27.81
C ASN A 162 4.16 -4.00 28.44
N PRO A 163 5.50 -4.09 28.57
CA PRO A 163 6.15 -5.30 29.06
C PRO A 163 6.09 -5.46 30.59
N ALA A 164 5.81 -4.38 31.37
CA ALA A 164 6.02 -4.31 32.81
C ALA A 164 4.75 -4.33 33.66
N ASP A 165 3.59 -4.03 33.05
CA ASP A 165 2.39 -3.72 33.83
C ASP A 165 1.46 -4.91 34.08
N MET A 166 1.54 -5.98 33.29
CA MET A 166 0.63 -7.12 33.41
C MET A 166 1.27 -8.42 32.89
N PRO A 167 0.99 -9.57 33.56
CA PRO A 167 1.27 -10.89 32.98
C PRO A 167 0.27 -11.19 31.86
N ILE A 168 0.46 -12.27 31.12
CA ILE A 168 -0.51 -12.75 30.12
C ILE A 168 -1.79 -13.20 30.83
N THR A 169 -1.66 -14.09 31.81
CA THR A 169 -2.76 -14.58 32.66
C THR A 169 -2.28 -14.72 34.09
N PHE A 170 -3.23 -14.69 35.04
CA PHE A 170 -3.00 -15.15 36.41
C PHE A 170 -3.36 -16.64 36.52
N PRO A 171 -2.89 -17.34 37.59
CA PRO A 171 -3.22 -18.74 37.81
C PRO A 171 -4.72 -18.98 37.84
N ASP A 172 -5.16 -20.19 37.43
CA ASP A 172 -6.57 -20.58 37.48
C ASP A 172 -7.09 -20.58 38.93
N ASP A 173 -8.35 -20.22 39.06
CA ASP A 173 -9.07 -20.21 40.33
C ASP A 173 -10.36 -21.03 40.15
N PRO A 174 -10.54 -22.11 40.92
CA PRO A 174 -11.69 -22.98 40.78
C PRO A 174 -13.05 -22.31 41.16
N THR A 175 -13.01 -21.16 41.79
CA THR A 175 -14.20 -20.36 42.11
C THR A 175 -14.65 -19.46 40.98
N VAL A 176 -13.83 -19.31 39.96
CA VAL A 176 -14.07 -18.45 38.79
C VAL A 176 -14.19 -19.32 37.53
N ASN A 177 -15.21 -19.12 36.74
CA ASN A 177 -15.50 -19.92 35.54
C ASN A 177 -14.92 -19.33 34.23
N HIS A 178 -13.98 -18.40 34.33
CA HIS A 178 -13.35 -17.77 33.20
C HIS A 178 -11.84 -17.54 33.43
N ILE A 179 -11.09 -17.34 32.37
CA ILE A 179 -9.66 -17.08 32.42
C ILE A 179 -9.41 -15.71 33.04
N ARG A 180 -8.45 -15.63 33.95
CA ARG A 180 -8.04 -14.38 34.60
C ARG A 180 -6.93 -13.73 33.79
N TRP A 181 -7.31 -12.95 32.75
CA TRP A 181 -6.37 -12.23 31.93
C TRP A 181 -5.70 -11.08 32.68
N GLY A 182 -4.41 -10.92 32.51
CA GLY A 182 -3.73 -9.74 33.03
C GLY A 182 -4.23 -8.48 32.33
N GLY A 183 -4.43 -7.40 33.06
CA GLY A 183 -4.86 -6.12 32.56
C GLY A 183 -4.50 -4.99 33.49
N LYS A 184 -4.40 -3.77 32.96
CA LYS A 184 -4.24 -2.56 33.75
C LYS A 184 -4.90 -1.41 33.01
N ALA A 185 -5.71 -0.61 33.71
CA ALA A 185 -6.47 0.53 33.21
C ALA A 185 -6.37 0.77 31.71
N MET A 186 -7.36 0.62 30.90
CA MET A 186 -7.41 0.86 29.44
C MET A 186 -6.32 0.17 28.56
N VAL A 187 -5.37 -0.57 29.16
CA VAL A 187 -4.37 -1.35 28.43
C VAL A 187 -4.97 -2.70 28.08
N LYS A 188 -5.02 -3.01 26.80
CA LYS A 188 -5.52 -4.28 26.29
C LYS A 188 -4.47 -5.35 26.36
N ASN A 189 -4.86 -6.55 26.75
CA ASN A 189 -3.99 -7.72 26.71
C ASN A 189 -3.93 -8.26 25.27
N PRO A 190 -2.77 -8.25 24.59
CA PRO A 190 -2.68 -8.66 23.20
C PRO A 190 -3.07 -10.12 22.95
N VAL A 191 -2.76 -11.03 23.87
CA VAL A 191 -3.13 -12.45 23.76
C VAL A 191 -4.64 -12.62 23.90
N ALA A 192 -5.26 -12.01 24.93
CA ALA A 192 -6.71 -12.06 25.11
C ALA A 192 -7.45 -11.52 23.87
N GLU A 193 -7.03 -10.38 23.35
CA GLU A 193 -7.59 -9.77 22.14
C GLU A 193 -7.46 -10.65 20.89
N MET A 194 -6.42 -11.46 20.81
CA MET A 194 -6.22 -12.41 19.70
C MET A 194 -7.06 -13.67 19.86
N VAL A 195 -7.16 -14.24 21.09
CA VAL A 195 -7.73 -15.58 21.26
C VAL A 195 -9.22 -15.59 21.57
N THR A 196 -9.83 -14.45 21.97
CA THR A 196 -11.25 -14.38 22.33
C THR A 196 -12.17 -14.29 21.11
N GLY A 197 -12.21 -15.37 20.37
CA GLY A 197 -13.07 -15.54 19.20
C GLY A 197 -12.32 -15.87 17.90
N TYR A 198 -13.09 -16.06 16.85
CA TYR A 198 -12.59 -16.38 15.52
C TYR A 198 -13.55 -15.90 14.44
N ARG A 199 -13.03 -15.80 13.24
CA ARG A 199 -13.81 -15.45 12.05
C ARG A 199 -13.54 -16.40 10.90
N ASP A 200 -14.57 -16.61 10.12
CA ASP A 200 -14.53 -17.32 8.85
C ASP A 200 -14.91 -16.35 7.75
N GLU A 201 -14.10 -16.27 6.70
CA GLU A 201 -14.34 -15.44 5.53
C GLU A 201 -14.30 -16.32 4.28
N PHE A 202 -15.31 -16.19 3.44
CA PHE A 202 -15.34 -16.82 2.13
C PHE A 202 -15.43 -15.77 1.04
N GLN A 203 -14.54 -15.86 0.07
CA GLN A 203 -14.54 -15.01 -1.13
C GLN A 203 -14.59 -15.87 -2.37
N SER A 204 -15.41 -15.48 -3.33
CA SER A 204 -15.41 -16.07 -4.65
C SER A 204 -15.33 -15.00 -5.73
N VAL A 205 -14.51 -15.24 -6.75
CA VAL A 205 -14.42 -14.42 -7.96
C VAL A 205 -14.62 -15.35 -9.14
N LEU A 206 -15.68 -15.12 -9.90
CA LEU A 206 -15.95 -15.80 -11.17
C LEU A 206 -15.77 -14.81 -12.31
N ASN A 207 -14.93 -15.17 -13.29
CA ASN A 207 -14.83 -14.45 -14.56
C ASN A 207 -15.15 -15.45 -15.69
N ALA A 208 -16.17 -15.18 -16.48
CA ALA A 208 -16.55 -15.96 -17.63
C ALA A 208 -16.55 -15.07 -18.88
N ASN A 209 -15.78 -15.47 -19.89
CA ASN A 209 -15.69 -14.76 -21.15
C ASN A 209 -16.09 -15.69 -22.29
N LEU A 210 -17.07 -15.27 -23.07
CA LEU A 210 -17.48 -15.94 -24.29
C LEU A 210 -17.13 -15.03 -25.48
N SER A 211 -16.29 -15.50 -26.39
CA SER A 211 -15.99 -14.77 -27.61
C SER A 211 -16.34 -15.55 -28.85
N LEU A 212 -16.75 -14.84 -29.86
CA LEU A 212 -17.00 -15.31 -31.22
C LEU A 212 -16.08 -14.54 -32.16
N ASP A 213 -15.21 -15.21 -32.86
CA ASP A 213 -14.34 -14.66 -33.88
C ASP A 213 -14.72 -15.18 -35.23
N GLN A 214 -14.98 -14.27 -36.18
CA GLN A 214 -15.38 -14.59 -37.55
C GLN A 214 -14.39 -13.97 -38.52
N ASN A 215 -13.75 -14.78 -39.33
CA ASN A 215 -12.95 -14.35 -40.47
C ASN A 215 -13.85 -14.18 -41.69
N PHE A 216 -13.72 -13.08 -42.40
CA PHE A 216 -14.46 -12.70 -43.58
C PHE A 216 -13.58 -12.60 -44.85
N ASP A 217 -12.50 -13.40 -44.94
CA ASP A 217 -11.64 -13.43 -46.12
C ASP A 217 -12.41 -13.76 -47.39
N PHE A 218 -13.56 -14.40 -47.28
CA PHE A 218 -14.47 -14.66 -48.41
C PHE A 218 -15.17 -13.41 -48.96
N ILE A 219 -15.20 -12.30 -48.17
CA ILE A 219 -15.68 -10.98 -48.64
C ILE A 219 -14.47 -10.16 -49.12
N THR A 220 -13.46 -10.00 -48.26
CA THR A 220 -12.20 -9.40 -48.58
C THR A 220 -11.11 -9.92 -47.66
N GLU A 221 -9.94 -10.23 -48.24
CA GLU A 221 -8.83 -10.77 -47.49
C GLU A 221 -8.39 -9.84 -46.33
N GLY A 222 -8.23 -10.43 -45.17
CA GLY A 222 -7.81 -9.71 -43.94
C GLY A 222 -8.93 -9.05 -43.15
N LEU A 223 -10.20 -9.19 -43.55
CA LEU A 223 -11.35 -8.70 -42.79
C LEU A 223 -11.77 -9.73 -41.75
N SER A 224 -11.94 -9.30 -40.51
CA SER A 224 -12.48 -10.13 -39.44
C SER A 224 -13.35 -9.30 -38.47
N ALA A 225 -14.25 -9.97 -37.77
CA ALA A 225 -15.00 -9.39 -36.68
C ALA A 225 -14.97 -10.30 -35.46
N SER A 226 -15.04 -9.70 -34.29
CA SER A 226 -15.18 -10.43 -33.03
C SER A 226 -16.22 -9.80 -32.13
N ALA A 227 -16.92 -10.66 -31.38
CA ALA A 227 -17.84 -10.26 -30.33
C ALA A 227 -17.39 -10.93 -29.02
N LEU A 228 -17.46 -10.19 -27.92
CA LEU A 228 -17.11 -10.66 -26.59
C LEU A 228 -18.20 -10.29 -25.60
N ILE A 229 -18.61 -11.25 -24.80
CA ILE A 229 -19.41 -11.03 -23.59
C ILE A 229 -18.57 -11.51 -22.41
N SER A 230 -18.36 -10.65 -21.42
CA SER A 230 -17.67 -10.97 -20.19
C SER A 230 -18.60 -10.75 -19.00
N PHE A 231 -18.65 -11.74 -18.15
CA PHE A 231 -19.37 -11.69 -16.88
C PHE A 231 -18.37 -11.88 -15.74
N LYS A 232 -18.35 -10.96 -14.78
CA LYS A 232 -17.60 -11.07 -13.54
C LYS A 232 -18.57 -11.01 -12.38
N ASN A 233 -18.37 -11.88 -11.41
CA ASN A 233 -19.04 -11.83 -10.11
C ASN A 233 -18.01 -11.95 -9.00
N TYR A 234 -18.08 -11.03 -8.04
CA TYR A 234 -17.39 -11.11 -6.77
C TYR A 234 -18.41 -11.28 -5.65
N SER A 235 -18.15 -12.20 -4.75
CA SER A 235 -18.98 -12.42 -3.55
C SER A 235 -18.07 -12.60 -2.35
N TYR A 236 -18.44 -11.96 -1.27
CA TYR A 236 -17.75 -12.01 0.03
C TYR A 236 -18.76 -12.25 1.14
N THR A 237 -18.44 -13.14 2.05
CA THR A 237 -19.17 -13.37 3.29
C THR A 237 -18.17 -13.49 4.42
N GLN A 238 -18.48 -12.89 5.57
CA GLN A 238 -17.73 -13.04 6.80
C GLN A 238 -18.69 -13.38 7.94
N THR A 239 -18.31 -14.34 8.75
CA THR A 239 -18.97 -14.64 10.02
C THR A 239 -17.95 -14.56 11.14
N SER A 240 -18.16 -13.66 12.08
CA SER A 240 -17.33 -13.49 13.26
C SER A 240 -18.06 -14.01 14.50
N ARG A 241 -17.34 -14.73 15.35
CA ARG A 241 -17.79 -15.20 16.64
C ARG A 241 -16.84 -14.64 17.68
N SER A 242 -17.29 -13.68 18.48
CA SER A 242 -16.46 -12.94 19.43
C SER A 242 -17.07 -12.94 20.83
N ALA A 243 -16.21 -12.95 21.82
CA ALA A 243 -16.58 -12.82 23.23
C ALA A 243 -15.83 -11.64 23.85
N GLY A 244 -16.34 -11.15 24.98
CA GLY A 244 -15.55 -10.32 25.89
C GLY A 244 -14.56 -11.16 26.69
N TYR A 245 -13.72 -10.49 27.45
CA TYR A 245 -12.84 -11.14 28.41
C TYR A 245 -12.68 -10.28 29.65
N ASN A 246 -12.46 -10.94 30.81
CA ASN A 246 -12.30 -10.28 32.08
C ASN A 246 -10.82 -10.08 32.40
N SER A 247 -10.41 -8.83 32.61
CA SER A 247 -9.07 -8.44 32.97
C SER A 247 -8.95 -8.28 34.50
N TYR A 248 -7.81 -8.70 35.02
CA TYR A 248 -7.48 -8.62 36.44
C TYR A 248 -6.21 -7.81 36.64
N GLU A 249 -6.16 -7.03 37.69
CA GLU A 249 -4.93 -6.40 38.17
C GLU A 249 -4.69 -6.70 39.65
N ILE A 250 -3.45 -6.55 40.08
CA ILE A 250 -3.04 -6.70 41.46
C ILE A 250 -3.50 -5.46 42.23
N SER A 251 -4.37 -5.66 43.22
CA SER A 251 -4.87 -4.61 44.11
C SER A 251 -3.99 -4.40 45.33
N GLY A 252 -3.21 -5.40 45.72
CA GLY A 252 -2.29 -5.35 46.82
C GLY A 252 -1.33 -6.53 46.85
N THR A 253 -0.20 -6.38 47.54
CA THR A 253 0.76 -7.47 47.81
C THR A 253 0.89 -7.69 49.32
N HIS A 254 1.08 -8.92 49.73
CA HIS A 254 1.28 -9.33 51.13
C HIS A 254 2.25 -10.50 51.20
N THR A 255 2.72 -10.86 52.40
CA THR A 255 3.52 -12.07 52.58
C THR A 255 2.58 -13.26 52.81
N GLY A 256 2.73 -14.27 51.94
CA GLY A 256 1.95 -15.52 52.04
C GLY A 256 2.36 -16.40 53.22
N ASP A 257 1.60 -17.44 53.46
CA ASP A 257 1.85 -18.41 54.54
C ASP A 257 3.19 -19.15 54.39
N ASP A 258 3.71 -19.23 53.18
CA ASP A 258 5.00 -19.82 52.85
C ASP A 258 6.18 -18.83 53.02
N GLY A 259 5.92 -17.60 53.42
CA GLY A 259 6.89 -16.52 53.60
C GLY A 259 7.31 -15.86 52.31
N LEU A 260 6.72 -16.20 51.17
CA LEU A 260 6.95 -15.56 49.87
C LEU A 260 5.97 -14.39 49.69
N GLU A 261 6.30 -13.52 48.75
CA GLU A 261 5.41 -12.41 48.35
C GLU A 261 4.25 -12.97 47.53
N ASP A 262 3.02 -12.67 47.96
CA ASP A 262 1.75 -13.04 47.37
C ASP A 262 0.92 -11.80 47.05
N TYR A 263 -0.23 -11.94 46.39
CA TYR A 263 -1.00 -10.83 45.87
C TYR A 263 -2.51 -11.06 45.86
N ASP A 264 -3.24 -9.97 46.02
CA ASP A 264 -4.69 -9.92 45.83
C ASP A 264 -5.04 -9.43 44.43
N LEU A 265 -6.09 -10.02 43.86
CA LEU A 265 -6.58 -9.67 42.52
C LEU A 265 -7.92 -8.98 42.58
N GLU A 266 -8.11 -7.97 41.73
CA GLU A 266 -9.41 -7.38 41.48
C GLU A 266 -9.73 -7.39 39.99
N ILE A 267 -11.02 -7.53 39.65
CA ILE A 267 -11.50 -7.43 38.28
C ILE A 267 -11.52 -5.97 37.84
N ARG A 268 -11.06 -5.74 36.60
CA ARG A 268 -11.02 -4.39 36.02
C ARG A 268 -12.31 -4.08 35.27
N GLY A 269 -13.01 -3.03 35.72
CA GLY A 269 -14.26 -2.60 35.12
C GLY A 269 -15.44 -3.53 35.44
N ASN A 270 -16.42 -3.57 34.52
CA ASN A 270 -17.56 -4.45 34.64
C ASN A 270 -17.24 -5.84 34.10
N GLU A 271 -17.79 -6.88 34.73
CA GLU A 271 -17.67 -8.24 34.22
C GLU A 271 -18.23 -8.36 32.80
N GLN A 272 -17.45 -8.97 31.94
CA GLN A 272 -17.76 -9.13 30.52
C GLN A 272 -18.35 -10.52 30.25
N SER A 273 -19.28 -10.60 29.32
CA SER A 273 -19.75 -11.89 28.81
C SER A 273 -18.66 -12.63 28.08
N THR A 274 -18.32 -13.82 28.50
CA THR A 274 -17.36 -14.72 27.85
C THR A 274 -18.03 -15.66 26.84
N THR A 275 -19.35 -15.52 26.63
CA THR A 275 -20.10 -16.29 25.65
C THR A 275 -19.90 -15.71 24.25
N LEU A 276 -19.64 -16.59 23.26
CA LEU A 276 -19.46 -16.17 21.86
C LEU A 276 -20.75 -15.61 21.27
N ALA A 277 -20.72 -14.36 20.85
CA ALA A 277 -21.77 -13.73 20.06
C ALA A 277 -21.40 -13.79 18.57
N THR A 278 -22.39 -13.93 17.70
CA THR A 278 -22.17 -14.06 16.24
C THR A 278 -22.60 -12.79 15.52
N SER A 279 -21.77 -12.34 14.59
CA SER A 279 -22.08 -11.28 13.63
C SER A 279 -21.67 -11.71 12.22
N SER A 280 -22.43 -11.25 11.21
CA SER A 280 -22.13 -11.56 9.81
C SER A 280 -22.15 -10.32 8.95
N SER A 281 -21.30 -10.28 7.93
CA SER A 281 -21.30 -9.25 6.91
C SER A 281 -21.15 -9.88 5.52
N THR A 282 -21.75 -9.24 4.53
CA THR A 282 -21.69 -9.66 3.14
C THR A 282 -21.35 -8.48 2.25
N ASP A 283 -20.61 -8.74 1.19
CA ASP A 283 -20.32 -7.77 0.13
C ASP A 283 -20.24 -8.47 -1.23
N GLY A 284 -20.22 -7.73 -2.31
CA GLY A 284 -20.07 -8.28 -3.63
C GLY A 284 -20.36 -7.29 -4.74
N ASP A 285 -19.98 -7.67 -5.95
CA ASP A 285 -20.32 -6.95 -7.16
C ASP A 285 -20.54 -7.92 -8.34
N ARG A 286 -21.26 -7.43 -9.33
CA ARG A 286 -21.33 -8.07 -10.63
C ARG A 286 -21.01 -7.07 -11.72
N LYS A 287 -20.27 -7.52 -12.73
CA LYS A 287 -19.91 -6.71 -13.89
C LYS A 287 -20.27 -7.47 -15.17
N ILE A 288 -20.93 -6.78 -16.08
CA ILE A 288 -21.20 -7.26 -17.43
C ILE A 288 -20.47 -6.34 -18.39
N TYR A 289 -19.71 -6.93 -19.30
CA TYR A 289 -18.99 -6.21 -20.35
C TYR A 289 -19.31 -6.84 -21.70
N ILE A 290 -19.65 -6.01 -22.67
CA ILE A 290 -19.94 -6.40 -24.04
C ILE A 290 -19.02 -5.61 -24.96
N GLN A 291 -18.43 -6.29 -25.95
CA GLN A 291 -17.58 -5.69 -26.97
C GLN A 291 -17.89 -6.26 -28.34
N GLY A 292 -17.96 -5.39 -29.32
CA GLY A 292 -17.92 -5.73 -30.74
C GLY A 292 -16.72 -5.08 -31.41
N MET A 293 -16.00 -5.83 -32.26
CA MET A 293 -14.79 -5.33 -32.90
C MET A 293 -14.77 -5.79 -34.37
N ILE A 294 -14.38 -4.88 -35.25
CA ILE A 294 -14.10 -5.15 -36.66
C ILE A 294 -12.65 -4.82 -36.93
N ASN A 295 -11.92 -5.75 -37.53
CA ASN A 295 -10.52 -5.58 -37.90
C ASN A 295 -10.34 -5.82 -39.40
N TYR A 296 -9.47 -5.04 -39.98
CA TYR A 296 -8.97 -5.23 -41.35
C TYR A 296 -7.45 -5.18 -41.33
N ASN A 297 -6.78 -6.22 -41.80
CA ASN A 297 -5.33 -6.32 -41.91
C ASN A 297 -4.94 -6.85 -43.27
N ARG A 298 -4.22 -6.06 -44.07
CA ARG A 298 -3.79 -6.49 -45.40
C ARG A 298 -2.49 -5.84 -45.83
N SER A 299 -1.67 -6.65 -46.52
CA SER A 299 -0.43 -6.18 -47.18
C SER A 299 -0.67 -6.08 -48.65
N PHE A 300 -0.33 -4.92 -49.24
CA PHE A 300 -0.39 -4.64 -50.66
C PHE A 300 1.04 -4.40 -51.19
N GLY A 301 1.77 -5.47 -51.47
CA GLY A 301 3.17 -5.40 -51.84
C GLY A 301 4.04 -4.88 -50.68
N ARG A 302 4.45 -3.61 -50.72
CA ARG A 302 5.24 -2.96 -49.67
C ARG A 302 4.41 -2.15 -48.69
N HIS A 303 3.09 -2.12 -48.84
CA HIS A 303 2.18 -1.34 -48.03
C HIS A 303 1.43 -2.26 -47.10
N ASP A 304 1.57 -2.07 -45.80
CA ASP A 304 0.85 -2.76 -44.77
C ASP A 304 -0.20 -1.81 -44.19
N VAL A 305 -1.46 -2.23 -44.24
CA VAL A 305 -2.60 -1.44 -43.72
C VAL A 305 -3.33 -2.26 -42.67
N SER A 306 -3.58 -1.66 -41.51
CA SER A 306 -4.45 -2.22 -40.49
C SER A 306 -5.44 -1.18 -40.01
N ALA A 307 -6.70 -1.56 -39.91
CA ALA A 307 -7.76 -0.74 -39.34
C ALA A 307 -8.57 -1.56 -38.33
N MET A 308 -8.96 -0.93 -37.24
CA MET A 308 -9.78 -1.53 -36.20
C MET A 308 -10.80 -0.52 -35.71
N VAL A 309 -12.03 -0.99 -35.48
CA VAL A 309 -13.07 -0.24 -34.79
C VAL A 309 -13.62 -1.15 -33.70
N VAL A 310 -13.72 -0.60 -32.49
CA VAL A 310 -14.24 -1.31 -31.30
C VAL A 310 -15.34 -0.48 -30.68
N TYR A 311 -16.48 -1.11 -30.43
CA TYR A 311 -17.52 -0.62 -29.54
C TYR A 311 -17.52 -1.45 -28.27
N ASN A 312 -17.59 -0.82 -27.10
CA ASN A 312 -17.74 -1.51 -25.83
C ASN A 312 -18.76 -0.85 -24.91
N GLN A 313 -19.27 -1.65 -24.01
CA GLN A 313 -20.24 -1.22 -22.99
C GLN A 313 -20.02 -2.03 -21.74
N GLU A 314 -20.06 -1.40 -20.57
CA GLU A 314 -19.97 -2.10 -19.30
C GLU A 314 -20.98 -1.59 -18.28
N GLU A 315 -21.43 -2.50 -17.43
CA GLU A 315 -22.27 -2.22 -16.28
C GLU A 315 -21.69 -2.93 -15.05
N THR A 316 -21.53 -2.20 -13.94
CA THR A 316 -21.14 -2.76 -12.64
C THR A 316 -22.20 -2.43 -11.61
N ALA A 317 -22.72 -3.42 -10.91
CA ALA A 317 -23.70 -3.29 -9.83
C ALA A 317 -23.14 -3.85 -8.53
N LEU A 318 -23.25 -3.08 -7.42
CA LEU A 318 -22.85 -3.51 -6.09
C LEU A 318 -23.92 -4.42 -5.48
N GLY A 319 -23.51 -5.43 -4.73
CA GLY A 319 -24.40 -6.36 -4.04
C GLY A 319 -24.93 -5.81 -2.70
N ASN A 320 -24.14 -4.97 -2.03
CA ASN A 320 -24.50 -4.36 -0.74
C ASN A 320 -24.19 -2.86 -0.72
N PRO A 321 -24.99 -2.06 -1.44
CA PRO A 321 -24.74 -0.62 -1.53
C PRO A 321 -25.13 0.12 -0.25
N GLY A 322 -24.24 0.97 0.27
CA GLY A 322 -24.46 1.75 1.50
C GLY A 322 -25.28 3.03 1.30
N SER A 323 -25.63 3.42 0.06
CA SER A 323 -26.38 4.64 -0.26
C SER A 323 -27.21 4.48 -1.53
N LEU A 324 -28.17 5.40 -1.74
CA LEU A 324 -28.95 5.45 -2.98
C LEU A 324 -28.05 5.57 -4.22
N PHE A 325 -27.08 6.47 -4.21
CA PHE A 325 -26.18 6.66 -5.36
C PHE A 325 -25.31 5.43 -5.64
N SER A 326 -24.85 4.73 -4.60
CA SER A 326 -24.08 3.49 -4.77
C SER A 326 -24.95 2.31 -5.22
N SER A 327 -26.27 2.35 -5.00
CA SER A 327 -27.19 1.31 -5.45
C SER A 327 -27.47 1.33 -6.95
N LEU A 328 -27.25 2.44 -7.60
CA LEU A 328 -27.39 2.56 -9.04
C LEU A 328 -26.20 1.89 -9.75
N PRO A 329 -26.42 1.08 -10.81
CA PRO A 329 -25.33 0.50 -11.58
C PRO A 329 -24.39 1.57 -12.17
N LYS A 330 -23.10 1.32 -12.17
CA LYS A 330 -22.09 2.13 -12.88
C LYS A 330 -22.06 1.69 -14.34
N ARG A 331 -22.25 2.63 -15.27
CA ARG A 331 -22.30 2.38 -16.70
C ARG A 331 -21.28 3.20 -17.45
N LYS A 332 -20.57 2.56 -18.35
CA LYS A 332 -19.65 3.19 -19.29
C LYS A 332 -19.86 2.61 -20.67
N GLN A 333 -19.61 3.41 -21.71
CA GLN A 333 -19.59 2.95 -23.10
C GLN A 333 -18.50 3.68 -23.86
N GLY A 334 -17.99 3.04 -24.92
CA GLY A 334 -16.92 3.60 -25.70
C GLY A 334 -16.93 3.13 -27.15
N LEU A 335 -16.50 4.02 -28.03
CA LEU A 335 -16.15 3.71 -29.40
C LEU A 335 -14.68 4.07 -29.57
N ALA A 336 -13.86 3.11 -30.04
CA ALA A 336 -12.46 3.36 -30.32
C ALA A 336 -12.11 2.93 -31.72
N GLY A 337 -11.17 3.65 -32.34
CA GLY A 337 -10.66 3.30 -33.65
C GLY A 337 -9.14 3.38 -33.71
N ARG A 338 -8.55 2.54 -34.54
CA ARG A 338 -7.12 2.50 -34.84
C ARG A 338 -6.90 2.32 -36.32
N LEU A 339 -5.99 3.11 -36.87
CA LEU A 339 -5.49 2.96 -38.24
C LEU A 339 -3.96 2.91 -38.17
N THR A 340 -3.37 1.87 -38.78
CA THR A 340 -1.92 1.77 -38.93
C THR A 340 -1.57 1.65 -40.41
N TYR A 341 -0.46 2.28 -40.79
CA TYR A 341 0.11 2.17 -42.12
C TYR A 341 1.61 1.97 -42.00
N GLY A 342 2.11 0.96 -42.69
CA GLY A 342 3.52 0.66 -42.83
C GLY A 342 3.94 0.68 -44.31
N TYR A 343 5.08 1.27 -44.60
CA TYR A 343 5.69 1.19 -45.90
C TYR A 343 7.05 0.49 -45.80
N ASP A 344 7.16 -0.65 -46.46
CA ASP A 344 8.39 -1.45 -46.62
C ASP A 344 9.03 -1.81 -45.24
N ASN A 345 8.22 -1.95 -44.20
CA ASN A 345 8.67 -2.11 -42.82
C ASN A 345 9.62 -1.01 -42.32
N ARG A 346 9.67 0.14 -42.96
CA ARG A 346 10.57 1.27 -42.66
C ARG A 346 9.86 2.46 -42.06
N TYR A 347 8.79 2.89 -42.70
CA TYR A 347 8.00 4.06 -42.29
C TYR A 347 6.68 3.58 -41.72
N LEU A 348 6.41 3.93 -40.47
CA LEU A 348 5.25 3.47 -39.73
C LEU A 348 4.46 4.67 -39.24
N ILE A 349 3.16 4.67 -39.46
CA ILE A 349 2.24 5.69 -38.94
C ILE A 349 1.08 4.99 -38.28
N GLU A 350 0.66 5.50 -37.13
CA GLU A 350 -0.50 5.03 -36.42
C GLU A 350 -1.36 6.22 -35.98
N ALA A 351 -2.65 6.13 -36.16
CA ALA A 351 -3.63 7.08 -35.65
C ALA A 351 -4.67 6.30 -34.84
N ASN A 352 -5.00 6.80 -33.67
CA ASN A 352 -6.02 6.21 -32.79
C ASN A 352 -6.98 7.30 -32.32
N PHE A 353 -8.20 6.90 -31.97
CA PHE A 353 -9.10 7.72 -31.20
C PHE A 353 -9.90 6.86 -30.21
N GLY A 354 -10.24 7.46 -29.09
CA GLY A 354 -11.24 6.95 -28.14
C GLY A 354 -12.34 7.99 -27.98
N TYR A 355 -13.60 7.57 -28.07
CA TYR A 355 -14.77 8.36 -27.78
C TYR A 355 -15.55 7.66 -26.66
N ASN A 356 -15.30 8.09 -25.41
CA ASN A 356 -15.74 7.39 -24.21
C ASN A 356 -16.81 8.19 -23.47
N GLY A 357 -17.85 7.49 -23.00
CA GLY A 357 -18.95 8.06 -22.23
C GLY A 357 -18.94 7.56 -20.78
N SER A 358 -19.13 8.49 -19.83
CA SER A 358 -19.28 8.23 -18.41
C SER A 358 -20.49 8.93 -17.84
N GLU A 359 -21.28 8.24 -17.04
CA GLU A 359 -22.44 8.83 -16.35
C GLU A 359 -22.06 9.67 -15.12
N ASN A 360 -20.77 9.74 -14.77
CA ASN A 360 -20.26 10.60 -13.71
C ASN A 360 -20.40 12.09 -14.06
N PHE A 361 -20.65 12.43 -15.32
CA PHE A 361 -20.76 13.80 -15.81
C PHE A 361 -22.19 14.14 -16.24
N ALA A 362 -22.54 15.43 -16.16
CA ALA A 362 -23.82 15.96 -16.59
C ALA A 362 -24.08 15.73 -18.09
N GLU A 363 -25.33 15.72 -18.48
CA GLU A 363 -25.73 15.68 -19.88
C GLU A 363 -25.01 16.77 -20.70
N GLY A 364 -24.54 16.40 -21.90
CA GLY A 364 -23.73 17.27 -22.76
C GLY A 364 -22.22 17.26 -22.42
N ARG A 365 -21.79 16.62 -21.29
CA ARG A 365 -20.38 16.48 -20.88
C ARG A 365 -19.94 15.04 -20.66
N ARG A 366 -20.85 14.07 -20.88
CA ARG A 366 -20.61 12.64 -20.64
C ARG A 366 -19.55 12.05 -21.55
N PHE A 367 -19.44 12.55 -22.79
CA PHE A 367 -18.54 11.99 -23.78
C PHE A 367 -17.29 12.84 -23.96
N GLY A 368 -16.13 12.16 -23.93
CA GLY A 368 -14.82 12.73 -24.21
C GLY A 368 -14.20 12.12 -25.47
N PHE A 369 -13.54 12.93 -26.28
CA PHE A 369 -12.81 12.51 -27.48
C PHE A 369 -11.30 12.61 -27.25
N PHE A 370 -10.60 11.50 -27.44
CA PHE A 370 -9.18 11.36 -27.09
C PHE A 370 -8.40 10.79 -28.29
N PRO A 371 -7.93 11.64 -29.19
CA PRO A 371 -7.13 11.23 -30.35
C PRO A 371 -5.66 11.02 -29.97
N SER A 372 -4.95 10.17 -30.72
CA SER A 372 -3.51 10.03 -30.65
C SER A 372 -2.91 9.67 -32.02
N VAL A 373 -1.65 10.07 -32.22
CA VAL A 373 -0.86 9.76 -33.40
C VAL A 373 0.52 9.27 -32.98
N ALA A 374 1.05 8.29 -33.71
CA ALA A 374 2.41 7.82 -33.54
C ALA A 374 3.08 7.64 -34.89
N VAL A 375 4.40 7.86 -34.91
CA VAL A 375 5.25 7.66 -36.07
C VAL A 375 6.46 6.81 -35.70
N GLY A 376 6.92 5.98 -36.64
CA GLY A 376 8.09 5.14 -36.45
C GLY A 376 8.93 5.11 -37.73
N TYR A 377 10.24 5.19 -37.56
CA TYR A 377 11.19 5.08 -38.64
C TYR A 377 12.26 4.04 -38.34
N VAL A 378 12.23 2.93 -39.07
CA VAL A 378 13.21 1.85 -38.94
C VAL A 378 14.43 2.15 -39.83
N VAL A 379 15.33 2.94 -39.25
CA VAL A 379 16.55 3.44 -39.95
C VAL A 379 17.44 2.29 -40.40
N SER A 380 17.50 1.20 -39.64
CA SER A 380 18.31 0.01 -39.97
C SER A 380 17.85 -0.75 -41.22
N GLN A 381 16.70 -0.42 -41.79
CA GLN A 381 16.22 -0.96 -43.07
C GLN A 381 16.69 -0.13 -44.29
N GLU A 382 17.34 1.01 -44.07
CA GLU A 382 17.87 1.83 -45.12
C GLU A 382 19.14 1.23 -45.72
N LYS A 383 19.37 1.48 -47.02
CA LYS A 383 20.53 0.95 -47.74
C LYS A 383 21.87 1.48 -47.18
N PHE A 384 21.91 2.72 -46.72
CA PHE A 384 23.10 3.32 -46.12
C PHE A 384 23.50 2.71 -44.79
N TRP A 385 22.57 1.96 -44.11
CA TRP A 385 22.82 1.28 -42.83
C TRP A 385 23.62 -0.02 -43.00
N ALA A 386 23.70 -0.58 -44.20
CA ALA A 386 24.31 -1.87 -44.47
C ALA A 386 25.73 -2.05 -43.88
N PRO A 387 26.64 -1.06 -43.89
CA PRO A 387 28.01 -1.20 -43.37
C PRO A 387 28.04 -1.44 -41.85
N ILE A 388 27.12 -0.84 -41.11
CA ILE A 388 27.09 -0.91 -39.64
C ILE A 388 26.07 -1.93 -39.10
N LYS A 389 25.27 -2.57 -39.94
CA LYS A 389 24.23 -3.52 -39.59
C LYS A 389 24.73 -4.73 -38.78
N LYS A 390 26.03 -5.12 -38.97
CA LYS A 390 26.65 -6.19 -38.16
C LYS A 390 26.82 -5.80 -36.70
N ALA A 391 27.10 -4.52 -36.42
CA ALA A 391 27.27 -4.01 -35.06
C ALA A 391 25.93 -3.53 -34.47
N VAL A 392 25.18 -2.71 -35.21
CA VAL A 392 23.84 -2.24 -34.85
C VAL A 392 22.83 -2.89 -35.79
N SER A 393 22.33 -4.05 -35.38
CA SER A 393 21.48 -4.90 -36.21
C SER A 393 20.05 -4.35 -36.37
N TYR A 394 19.59 -3.54 -35.44
CA TYR A 394 18.29 -2.85 -35.50
C TYR A 394 18.41 -1.45 -34.91
N PHE A 395 17.80 -0.47 -35.58
CA PHE A 395 17.66 0.90 -35.12
C PHE A 395 16.32 1.46 -35.59
N LYS A 396 15.48 1.83 -34.63
CA LYS A 396 14.18 2.46 -34.85
C LYS A 396 14.03 3.72 -34.00
N LEU A 397 13.61 4.80 -34.65
CA LEU A 397 13.14 6.02 -34.01
C LEU A 397 11.62 5.98 -33.92
N ARG A 398 11.04 6.42 -32.83
CA ARG A 398 9.59 6.53 -32.67
C ARG A 398 9.20 7.77 -31.90
N GLY A 399 8.02 8.27 -32.21
CA GLY A 399 7.42 9.39 -31.52
C GLY A 399 5.92 9.24 -31.47
N SER A 400 5.30 9.63 -30.37
CA SER A 400 3.85 9.67 -30.24
C SER A 400 3.38 10.88 -29.46
N TYR A 401 2.20 11.37 -29.84
CA TYR A 401 1.46 12.38 -29.12
C TYR A 401 0.00 11.99 -29.06
N GLY A 402 -0.62 12.16 -27.90
CA GLY A 402 -2.02 11.81 -27.75
C GLY A 402 -2.66 12.34 -26.49
N LEU A 403 -3.99 12.33 -26.50
CA LEU A 403 -4.84 12.67 -25.38
C LEU A 403 -5.37 11.41 -24.73
N VAL A 404 -5.47 11.42 -23.40
CA VAL A 404 -6.15 10.39 -22.61
C VAL A 404 -7.10 11.05 -21.62
N GLY A 405 -8.30 10.48 -21.44
CA GLY A 405 -9.28 10.95 -20.49
C GLY A 405 -9.32 10.10 -19.23
N ASN A 406 -9.59 10.73 -18.07
CA ASN A 406 -9.92 10.08 -16.82
C ASN A 406 -11.25 10.65 -16.30
N ASP A 407 -12.18 9.77 -15.85
CA ASP A 407 -13.51 10.13 -15.39
C ASP A 407 -13.67 10.15 -13.87
N SER A 408 -12.56 10.13 -13.13
CA SER A 408 -12.49 10.19 -11.66
C SER A 408 -13.51 9.28 -10.97
N GLU A 409 -13.16 8.03 -10.71
CA GLU A 409 -14.11 7.00 -10.26
C GLU A 409 -14.54 7.09 -8.78
N GLU A 410 -13.87 7.88 -7.96
CA GLU A 410 -14.05 7.84 -6.50
C GLU A 410 -15.43 8.33 -6.03
N THR A 411 -16.03 9.29 -6.71
CA THR A 411 -17.34 9.85 -6.30
C THR A 411 -18.29 9.88 -7.48
N ARG A 412 -19.49 9.30 -7.29
CA ARG A 412 -20.51 9.23 -8.35
C ARG A 412 -21.32 10.53 -8.43
N PHE A 413 -21.82 10.83 -9.66
CA PHE A 413 -22.74 11.94 -9.92
C PHE A 413 -22.26 13.27 -9.34
N MET A 414 -20.99 13.59 -9.56
CA MET A 414 -20.33 14.77 -9.00
C MET A 414 -21.00 16.09 -9.41
N TYR A 415 -21.77 16.06 -10.49
CA TYR A 415 -22.52 17.21 -10.97
C TYR A 415 -23.83 17.47 -10.20
N MET A 416 -24.24 16.55 -9.30
CA MET A 416 -25.44 16.65 -8.49
C MET A 416 -25.13 17.15 -7.07
N SER A 417 -26.05 17.90 -6.49
CA SER A 417 -25.99 18.20 -5.04
C SER A 417 -26.30 16.97 -4.21
N ASP A 418 -25.68 16.88 -3.05
CA ASP A 418 -25.99 15.89 -2.02
C ASP A 418 -26.45 16.61 -0.76
N LEU A 419 -27.70 16.35 -0.36
CA LEU A 419 -28.38 16.97 0.76
C LEU A 419 -28.75 15.92 1.80
N SER A 420 -28.24 16.09 3.01
CA SER A 420 -28.71 15.35 4.19
C SER A 420 -29.85 16.13 4.87
N LEU A 421 -30.95 15.46 5.19
CA LEU A 421 -32.08 16.08 5.94
C LEU A 421 -31.85 16.05 7.45
N SER A 422 -30.88 15.29 7.93
CA SER A 422 -30.54 15.09 9.35
C SER A 422 -29.08 15.44 9.63
N GLY A 423 -28.60 16.57 9.13
CA GLY A 423 -27.25 17.06 9.35
C GLY A 423 -27.06 17.68 10.73
N ALA A 424 -25.86 18.26 10.94
CA ALA A 424 -25.54 18.99 12.16
C ALA A 424 -26.60 20.07 12.41
N GLY A 425 -27.23 19.96 13.57
CA GLY A 425 -28.33 20.82 13.94
C GLY A 425 -27.89 22.11 14.62
N TYR A 426 -28.85 22.90 15.00
CA TYR A 426 -28.67 24.07 15.85
C TYR A 426 -28.95 23.69 17.29
N THR A 427 -28.01 24.00 18.17
CA THR A 427 -28.14 23.71 19.61
C THR A 427 -28.70 24.95 20.31
N THR A 428 -29.79 24.79 21.07
CA THR A 428 -30.48 25.85 21.82
C THR A 428 -30.59 25.45 23.28
N GLY A 429 -30.96 26.40 24.16
CA GLY A 429 -31.09 26.28 25.60
C GLY A 429 -29.87 26.85 26.31
N ALA A 430 -30.06 27.23 27.59
CA ALA A 430 -29.03 27.89 28.39
C ALA A 430 -27.76 27.01 28.55
N ASP A 431 -27.94 25.69 28.57
CA ASP A 431 -26.86 24.68 28.74
C ASP A 431 -26.62 23.84 27.44
N GLY A 432 -27.18 24.25 26.29
CA GLY A 432 -27.02 23.51 25.05
C GLY A 432 -27.77 22.18 24.99
N GLU A 433 -28.87 22.04 25.71
CA GLU A 433 -29.61 20.77 25.89
C GLU A 433 -30.43 20.34 24.67
N TYR A 434 -30.81 21.26 23.80
CA TYR A 434 -31.66 20.97 22.65
C TYR A 434 -30.92 21.13 21.32
N THR A 435 -30.61 20.00 20.69
CA THR A 435 -30.04 19.95 19.35
C THR A 435 -31.15 19.61 18.34
N LEU A 436 -31.44 20.50 17.43
CA LEU A 436 -32.38 20.29 16.32
C LEU A 436 -31.59 19.93 15.07
N SER A 437 -31.79 18.71 14.55
CA SER A 437 -31.26 18.34 13.24
C SER A 437 -31.90 19.19 12.13
N GLY A 438 -31.10 19.58 11.14
CA GLY A 438 -31.56 20.36 10.00
C GLY A 438 -30.95 19.87 8.67
N PRO A 439 -31.49 20.34 7.54
CA PRO A 439 -30.89 20.00 6.25
C PRO A 439 -29.51 20.64 6.10
N VAL A 440 -28.56 19.83 5.63
CA VAL A 440 -27.19 20.29 5.31
C VAL A 440 -26.77 19.78 3.94
N TYR A 441 -26.14 20.63 3.15
CA TYR A 441 -25.50 20.20 1.92
C TYR A 441 -24.16 19.50 2.24
N ASN A 442 -24.05 18.22 1.91
CA ASN A 442 -22.76 17.51 1.93
C ASN A 442 -21.91 17.92 0.73
N ARG A 443 -22.56 18.27 -0.38
CA ARG A 443 -21.92 18.69 -1.63
C ARG A 443 -22.84 19.59 -2.45
N PHE A 444 -22.29 20.66 -3.00
CA PHE A 444 -23.00 21.49 -3.98
C PHE A 444 -22.92 20.93 -5.38
N GLU A 445 -23.97 21.16 -6.20
CA GLU A 445 -23.96 20.80 -7.61
C GLU A 445 -22.88 21.56 -8.39
N ASN A 446 -22.25 20.88 -9.33
CA ASN A 446 -21.39 21.49 -10.33
C ASN A 446 -21.51 20.78 -11.69
N LYS A 447 -22.43 21.28 -12.52
CA LYS A 447 -22.65 20.74 -13.87
C LYS A 447 -21.51 21.00 -14.86
N LYS A 448 -20.48 21.77 -14.46
CA LYS A 448 -19.30 22.06 -15.29
C LYS A 448 -18.22 20.99 -15.18
N ILE A 449 -18.33 20.07 -14.24
CA ILE A 449 -17.38 18.96 -14.07
C ILE A 449 -17.34 18.11 -15.34
N THR A 450 -16.13 17.80 -15.80
CA THR A 450 -15.86 17.04 -17.02
C THR A 450 -14.61 16.16 -16.85
N TRP A 451 -14.23 15.47 -17.91
CA TRP A 451 -13.06 14.62 -17.98
C TRP A 451 -11.77 15.36 -17.60
N GLU A 452 -10.94 14.72 -16.80
CA GLU A 452 -9.53 15.08 -16.70
C GLU A 452 -8.84 14.67 -18.00
N THR A 453 -7.96 15.51 -18.52
CA THR A 453 -7.26 15.23 -19.78
C THR A 453 -5.75 15.19 -19.57
N GLY A 454 -5.12 14.08 -19.96
CA GLY A 454 -3.69 13.93 -19.99
C GLY A 454 -3.16 14.08 -21.44
N GLU A 455 -2.31 15.07 -21.68
CA GLU A 455 -1.55 15.23 -22.91
C GLU A 455 -0.25 14.47 -22.76
N LYS A 456 -0.04 13.45 -23.60
CA LYS A 456 1.15 12.56 -23.55
C LYS A 456 2.01 12.75 -24.77
N LEU A 457 3.28 13.03 -24.55
CA LEU A 457 4.34 13.06 -25.58
C LEU A 457 5.37 12.00 -25.21
N ASN A 458 5.74 11.16 -26.17
CA ASN A 458 6.81 10.19 -26.02
C ASN A 458 7.70 10.21 -27.25
N VAL A 459 9.03 10.20 -27.02
CA VAL A 459 10.05 10.02 -28.07
C VAL A 459 10.95 8.87 -27.65
N GLY A 460 11.08 7.87 -28.51
CA GLY A 460 11.78 6.65 -28.18
C GLY A 460 12.77 6.20 -29.25
N VAL A 461 13.74 5.45 -28.80
CA VAL A 461 14.78 4.81 -29.62
C VAL A 461 14.86 3.34 -29.24
N ASP A 462 14.74 2.47 -30.25
CA ASP A 462 14.94 1.03 -30.09
C ASP A 462 16.21 0.63 -30.84
N LEU A 463 17.16 0.03 -30.13
CA LEU A 463 18.46 -0.41 -30.65
C LEU A 463 18.67 -1.89 -30.39
N GLN A 464 19.27 -2.58 -31.34
CA GLN A 464 19.79 -3.92 -31.12
C GLN A 464 21.23 -4.00 -31.61
N PHE A 465 22.11 -4.47 -30.73
CA PHE A 465 23.52 -4.64 -30.99
C PHE A 465 23.85 -6.13 -31.17
N TYR A 466 24.57 -6.48 -32.24
CA TYR A 466 25.05 -7.82 -32.56
C TYR A 466 23.97 -8.91 -32.51
N ASN A 467 22.69 -8.58 -32.71
CA ASN A 467 21.53 -9.45 -32.52
C ASN A 467 21.43 -10.06 -31.11
N ARG A 468 21.99 -9.44 -30.08
CA ARG A 468 22.07 -9.97 -28.69
C ARG A 468 21.65 -9.00 -27.62
N LEU A 469 22.01 -7.74 -27.74
CA LEU A 469 21.69 -6.69 -26.78
C LEU A 469 20.62 -5.78 -27.36
N ASN A 470 19.43 -5.81 -26.79
CA ASN A 470 18.36 -4.86 -27.07
C ASN A 470 18.43 -3.73 -26.05
N VAL A 471 18.31 -2.50 -26.51
CA VAL A 471 18.25 -1.30 -25.68
C VAL A 471 17.09 -0.45 -26.17
N MET A 472 16.18 -0.12 -25.26
CA MET A 472 15.07 0.80 -25.52
C MET A 472 15.19 1.99 -24.58
N VAL A 473 15.09 3.19 -25.14
CA VAL A 473 15.12 4.44 -24.38
C VAL A 473 13.91 5.27 -24.76
N ASP A 474 13.14 5.69 -23.78
CA ASP A 474 11.98 6.55 -23.93
C ASP A 474 12.13 7.82 -23.13
N LEU A 475 11.93 8.96 -23.76
CA LEU A 475 11.71 10.24 -23.11
C LEU A 475 10.23 10.56 -23.17
N PHE A 476 9.63 10.79 -22.02
CA PHE A 476 8.21 11.05 -21.93
C PHE A 476 7.87 12.33 -21.18
N GLN A 477 6.76 12.93 -21.54
CA GLN A 477 6.11 13.98 -20.80
C GLN A 477 4.59 13.76 -20.81
N GLU A 478 3.97 13.90 -19.68
CA GLU A 478 2.52 13.99 -19.51
C GLU A 478 2.16 15.30 -18.84
N VAL A 479 1.21 16.03 -19.39
CA VAL A 479 0.58 17.18 -18.74
C VAL A 479 -0.88 16.82 -18.51
N ARG A 480 -1.25 16.61 -17.26
CA ARG A 480 -2.64 16.33 -16.87
C ARG A 480 -3.29 17.61 -16.43
N SER A 481 -4.37 18.00 -17.08
CA SER A 481 -5.17 19.19 -16.81
C SER A 481 -6.61 18.86 -16.45
N GLY A 482 -7.27 19.81 -15.82
CA GLY A 482 -8.63 19.60 -15.34
C GLY A 482 -8.73 18.53 -14.26
N ILE A 483 -7.69 18.36 -13.44
CA ILE A 483 -7.69 17.40 -12.33
C ILE A 483 -8.80 17.80 -11.37
N PHE A 484 -9.63 16.83 -11.02
CA PHE A 484 -10.73 16.99 -10.10
C PHE A 484 -10.21 17.16 -8.67
N LEU A 485 -10.50 18.31 -8.08
CA LEU A 485 -10.05 18.70 -6.74
C LEU A 485 -11.17 19.36 -5.96
N GLU A 486 -11.12 19.24 -4.64
CA GLU A 486 -11.88 20.10 -3.72
C GLU A 486 -11.31 21.52 -3.77
N ARG A 487 -12.19 22.54 -3.77
CA ARG A 487 -11.77 23.94 -3.75
C ARG A 487 -11.19 24.30 -2.40
N GLY A 488 -9.94 24.78 -2.41
CA GLY A 488 -9.25 25.28 -1.22
C GLY A 488 -9.58 26.73 -0.86
N THR A 489 -10.25 27.46 -1.76
CA THR A 489 -10.48 28.92 -1.63
C THR A 489 -11.91 29.29 -1.33
N VAL A 490 -12.72 28.40 -0.75
CA VAL A 490 -14.12 28.72 -0.36
C VAL A 490 -14.09 29.57 0.92
N PRO A 491 -14.63 30.82 0.88
CA PRO A 491 -14.62 31.66 2.05
C PRO A 491 -15.46 31.11 3.21
N ALA A 492 -14.91 31.09 4.41
CA ALA A 492 -15.58 30.55 5.61
C ALA A 492 -16.90 31.28 5.96
N PHE A 493 -17.04 32.58 5.59
CA PHE A 493 -18.26 33.37 5.87
C PHE A 493 -19.47 32.90 5.07
N LEU A 494 -19.32 32.06 4.05
CA LEU A 494 -20.44 31.45 3.33
C LEU A 494 -21.20 30.43 4.18
N GLY A 495 -20.70 30.11 5.39
CA GLY A 495 -21.31 29.12 6.29
C GLY A 495 -21.27 27.68 5.77
N THR A 496 -20.38 27.40 4.79
CA THR A 496 -20.25 26.11 4.11
C THR A 496 -19.03 25.33 4.56
N ALA A 497 -18.58 25.56 5.79
CA ALA A 497 -17.34 24.95 6.31
C ALA A 497 -17.32 23.42 6.23
N THR A 498 -18.49 22.78 6.20
CA THR A 498 -18.63 21.33 6.07
C THR A 498 -19.05 20.88 4.66
N THR A 499 -19.37 21.81 3.76
CA THR A 499 -19.88 21.49 2.42
C THR A 499 -18.77 21.56 1.40
N LYS A 500 -18.48 20.44 0.79
CA LYS A 500 -17.41 20.32 -0.20
C LYS A 500 -17.83 20.90 -1.56
N VAL A 501 -16.98 21.71 -2.13
CA VAL A 501 -17.15 22.26 -3.48
C VAL A 501 -16.04 21.69 -4.36
N TYR A 502 -16.39 21.06 -5.46
CA TYR A 502 -15.42 20.41 -6.34
C TYR A 502 -15.41 21.05 -7.74
N GLY A 503 -14.27 20.90 -8.41
CA GLY A 503 -14.12 21.34 -9.79
C GLY A 503 -12.89 20.73 -10.46
N ASN A 504 -12.76 20.94 -11.76
CA ASN A 504 -11.58 20.57 -12.55
C ASN A 504 -10.52 21.69 -12.42
N LEU A 505 -9.79 21.72 -11.30
CA LEU A 505 -9.01 22.87 -10.83
C LEU A 505 -7.50 22.63 -10.84
N GLY A 506 -7.06 21.39 -11.06
CA GLY A 506 -5.65 21.04 -10.96
C GLY A 506 -4.99 20.82 -12.30
N LYS A 507 -3.66 21.06 -12.34
CA LYS A 507 -2.80 20.72 -13.45
C LYS A 507 -1.45 20.25 -12.95
N VAL A 508 -1.00 19.10 -13.46
CA VAL A 508 0.26 18.48 -13.08
C VAL A 508 1.02 18.07 -14.33
N ARG A 509 2.32 18.33 -14.35
CA ARG A 509 3.22 17.83 -15.37
C ARG A 509 4.10 16.73 -14.79
N ASN A 510 4.19 15.60 -15.48
CA ASN A 510 5.14 14.54 -15.21
C ASN A 510 6.04 14.34 -16.42
N ARG A 511 7.35 14.20 -16.22
CA ARG A 511 8.32 13.94 -17.27
C ARG A 511 9.42 13.02 -16.78
N GLY A 512 9.97 12.26 -17.70
CA GLY A 512 11.00 11.30 -17.30
C GLY A 512 11.67 10.59 -18.46
N LEU A 513 12.42 9.59 -18.06
CA LEU A 513 13.18 8.69 -18.91
C LEU A 513 12.90 7.25 -18.48
N ASP A 514 12.60 6.39 -19.45
CA ASP A 514 12.59 4.94 -19.28
C ASP A 514 13.72 4.31 -20.10
N LEU A 515 14.45 3.40 -19.47
CA LEU A 515 15.50 2.61 -20.11
C LEU A 515 15.22 1.13 -19.84
N SER A 516 15.25 0.32 -20.89
CA SER A 516 15.20 -1.14 -20.81
C SER A 516 16.36 -1.74 -21.61
N MET A 517 17.04 -2.72 -21.02
CA MET A 517 18.16 -3.44 -21.62
C MET A 517 17.95 -4.93 -21.44
N ASP A 518 18.04 -5.69 -22.53
CA ASP A 518 17.98 -7.14 -22.56
C ASP A 518 19.15 -7.70 -23.35
N TYR A 519 19.96 -8.51 -22.69
CA TYR A 519 21.06 -9.22 -23.33
C TYR A 519 20.82 -10.72 -23.26
N THR A 520 20.95 -11.41 -24.39
CA THR A 520 20.86 -12.87 -24.47
C THR A 520 21.98 -13.42 -25.32
N HIS A 521 22.61 -14.51 -24.87
CA HIS A 521 23.66 -15.14 -25.60
C HIS A 521 23.72 -16.64 -25.36
N GLN A 522 23.70 -17.39 -26.47
CA GLN A 522 23.95 -18.83 -26.48
C GLN A 522 25.45 -19.08 -26.76
N ILE A 523 26.15 -19.71 -25.81
CA ILE A 523 27.57 -20.05 -25.93
C ILE A 523 27.69 -21.57 -26.14
N GLY A 524 28.05 -21.96 -27.34
CA GLY A 524 28.03 -23.36 -27.70
C GLY A 524 26.62 -23.96 -27.73
N LYS A 525 26.50 -25.25 -27.41
CA LYS A 525 25.21 -25.95 -27.42
C LYS A 525 24.52 -25.98 -26.05
N ASP A 526 25.28 -25.86 -24.99
CA ASP A 526 24.82 -26.20 -23.65
C ASP A 526 24.74 -25.02 -22.68
N PHE A 527 25.32 -23.86 -23.02
CA PHE A 527 25.39 -22.73 -22.12
C PHE A 527 24.63 -21.51 -22.68
N PHE A 528 23.63 -21.06 -21.92
CA PHE A 528 22.82 -19.87 -22.25
C PHE A 528 22.94 -18.86 -21.09
N ILE A 529 23.12 -17.60 -21.44
CA ILE A 529 23.10 -16.49 -20.49
C ILE A 529 22.10 -15.42 -20.90
N SER A 530 21.48 -14.78 -19.92
CA SER A 530 20.59 -13.64 -20.11
C SER A 530 20.82 -12.63 -18.99
N ALA A 531 20.86 -11.35 -19.34
CA ALA A 531 20.89 -10.24 -18.40
C ALA A 531 19.81 -9.24 -18.78
N LYS A 532 19.11 -8.70 -17.80
CA LYS A 532 18.06 -7.70 -17.96
C LYS A 532 18.33 -6.52 -17.06
N GLY A 533 18.00 -5.32 -17.52
CA GLY A 533 18.05 -4.11 -16.72
C GLY A 533 16.91 -3.16 -17.11
N THR A 534 16.29 -2.57 -16.12
CA THR A 534 15.28 -1.52 -16.29
C THR A 534 15.62 -0.34 -15.38
N PHE A 535 15.37 0.86 -15.86
CA PHE A 535 15.57 2.08 -15.10
C PHE A 535 14.50 3.09 -15.52
N THR A 536 13.78 3.63 -14.54
CA THR A 536 12.81 4.69 -14.73
C THR A 536 13.22 5.88 -13.85
N PHE A 537 13.29 7.05 -14.45
CA PHE A 537 13.32 8.32 -13.73
C PHE A 537 12.07 9.12 -14.10
N ALA A 538 11.23 9.48 -13.11
CA ALA A 538 10.03 10.26 -13.32
C ALA A 538 9.92 11.37 -12.27
N ARG A 539 9.72 12.60 -12.72
CA ARG A 539 9.52 13.75 -11.82
C ARG A 539 8.28 14.53 -12.20
N ASN A 540 7.36 14.63 -11.26
CA ASN A 540 6.17 15.43 -11.43
C ASN A 540 6.30 16.81 -10.77
N ARG A 541 5.46 17.77 -11.24
CA ARG A 541 5.33 19.12 -10.69
C ARG A 541 3.87 19.55 -10.80
N VAL A 542 3.33 20.06 -9.72
CA VAL A 542 2.06 20.77 -9.71
C VAL A 542 2.25 22.09 -10.45
N LEU A 543 1.47 22.33 -11.48
CA LEU A 543 1.50 23.57 -12.28
C LEU A 543 0.39 24.53 -11.86
N GLU A 544 -0.79 24.00 -11.55
CA GLU A 544 -1.96 24.75 -11.12
C GLU A 544 -2.71 23.96 -10.04
N GLN A 545 -3.16 24.64 -9.00
CA GLN A 545 -3.99 24.11 -7.93
C GLN A 545 -4.82 25.26 -7.33
N ASP A 546 -6.07 24.97 -6.94
CA ASP A 546 -6.88 25.93 -6.17
C ASP A 546 -6.40 25.91 -4.71
N GLU A 547 -5.53 26.84 -4.39
CA GLU A 547 -4.94 27.02 -3.06
C GLU A 547 -5.04 28.49 -2.62
N PRO A 548 -4.98 28.79 -1.30
CA PRO A 548 -4.93 30.16 -0.83
C PRO A 548 -3.77 30.93 -1.46
N ASP A 549 -3.92 32.25 -1.55
CA ASP A 549 -2.84 33.10 -2.04
C ASP A 549 -1.74 33.23 -0.99
N TYR A 550 -0.67 32.51 -1.19
CA TYR A 550 0.49 32.47 -0.30
C TYR A 550 1.51 33.60 -0.58
N LEU A 551 1.06 34.80 -0.98
CA LEU A 551 1.96 35.92 -1.28
C LEU A 551 2.88 36.28 -0.10
N GLN A 552 2.37 36.18 1.13
CA GLN A 552 3.14 36.46 2.33
C GLN A 552 4.08 35.31 2.71
N TYR A 553 3.67 34.05 2.50
CA TYR A 553 4.41 32.84 2.86
C TYR A 553 4.54 31.90 1.66
N PRO A 554 5.35 32.23 0.66
CA PRO A 554 5.45 31.44 -0.59
C PRO A 554 6.02 30.04 -0.39
N ASN A 555 6.68 29.78 0.77
CA ASN A 555 7.16 28.47 1.20
C ASN A 555 6.02 27.44 1.33
N LEU A 556 4.78 27.86 1.55
CA LEU A 556 3.60 27.01 1.72
C LEU A 556 2.97 26.58 0.39
N SER A 557 3.24 27.29 -0.71
CA SER A 557 2.63 26.98 -2.01
C SER A 557 3.08 25.61 -2.51
N ARG A 558 2.09 24.80 -2.92
CA ARG A 558 2.31 23.51 -3.56
C ARG A 558 2.66 23.61 -5.03
N VAL A 559 2.33 24.74 -5.65
CA VAL A 559 2.68 25.00 -7.06
C VAL A 559 4.20 24.96 -7.24
N GLY A 560 4.66 24.23 -8.26
CA GLY A 560 6.08 23.98 -8.51
C GLY A 560 6.68 22.82 -7.71
N ARG A 561 5.95 22.22 -6.77
CA ARG A 561 6.39 21.06 -5.98
C ARG A 561 5.89 19.75 -6.58
N SER A 562 6.44 18.62 -6.13
CA SER A 562 5.91 17.30 -6.47
C SER A 562 4.58 17.04 -5.74
N VAL A 563 3.69 16.26 -6.36
CA VAL A 563 2.37 15.92 -5.79
C VAL A 563 2.50 15.30 -4.39
N ASN A 564 3.49 14.43 -4.19
CA ASN A 564 3.72 13.70 -2.94
C ASN A 564 4.91 14.27 -2.14
N SER A 565 5.15 15.60 -2.22
CA SER A 565 6.15 16.29 -1.41
C SER A 565 5.69 16.45 0.02
N PHE A 566 6.63 16.38 0.95
CA PHE A 566 6.37 16.60 2.36
C PHE A 566 6.47 18.09 2.71
N LEU A 567 5.43 18.62 3.37
CA LEU A 567 5.40 19.96 3.95
C LEU A 567 5.72 19.82 5.46
N LEU A 568 6.93 20.22 5.85
CA LEU A 568 7.55 19.90 7.14
C LEU A 568 8.06 21.16 7.86
N TYR A 569 8.15 21.09 9.19
CA TYR A 569 8.97 22.05 9.94
C TYR A 569 10.45 21.71 9.77
N GLU A 570 11.28 22.72 9.57
CA GLU A 570 12.72 22.56 9.48
C GLU A 570 13.33 22.52 10.88
N ALA A 571 13.80 21.35 11.30
CA ALA A 571 14.47 21.17 12.57
C ALA A 571 15.95 21.58 12.45
N GLN A 572 16.41 22.39 13.40
CA GLN A 572 17.81 22.81 13.50
C GLN A 572 18.64 21.76 14.28
N ARG A 573 18.19 21.39 15.47
CA ARG A 573 18.73 20.44 16.44
C ARG A 573 17.82 20.39 17.67
N LEU A 574 18.26 19.79 18.76
CA LEU A 574 17.61 19.93 20.06
C LEU A 574 18.10 21.18 20.78
N PHE A 575 17.29 21.77 21.65
CA PHE A 575 17.68 22.88 22.50
C PHE A 575 18.79 22.45 23.47
N ILE A 576 19.80 23.29 23.62
CA ILE A 576 20.96 23.03 24.51
C ILE A 576 20.54 23.13 25.97
N ASP A 577 19.89 24.27 26.34
CA ASP A 577 19.45 24.59 27.68
C ASP A 577 18.19 25.47 27.68
N ASN A 578 17.64 25.73 28.87
CA ASN A 578 16.44 26.55 29.01
C ASN A 578 16.70 28.07 28.78
N ASN A 579 17.93 28.52 28.81
CA ASN A 579 18.26 29.89 28.42
C ASN A 579 18.14 30.05 26.92
N GLU A 580 18.61 29.08 26.15
CA GLU A 580 18.42 29.07 24.71
C GLU A 580 16.92 29.05 24.36
N VAL A 581 16.09 28.26 25.04
CA VAL A 581 14.63 28.28 24.85
C VAL A 581 14.06 29.68 25.05
N LYS A 582 14.42 30.33 26.14
CA LYS A 582 13.94 31.67 26.51
C LYS A 582 14.27 32.76 25.48
N TYR A 583 15.45 32.67 24.82
CA TYR A 583 15.92 33.67 23.85
C TYR A 583 15.72 33.24 22.39
N SER A 584 15.08 32.13 22.13
CA SER A 584 14.70 31.67 20.79
C SER A 584 13.27 32.10 20.43
N PRO A 585 12.88 32.10 19.15
CA PRO A 585 11.49 32.27 18.74
C PRO A 585 10.54 31.34 19.50
N GLU A 586 9.39 31.85 19.91
CA GLU A 586 8.38 31.09 20.63
C GLU A 586 7.81 30.00 19.74
N GLN A 587 7.87 28.72 20.15
CA GLN A 587 7.34 27.59 19.39
C GLN A 587 5.89 27.29 19.82
N LEU A 588 4.92 27.59 18.93
CA LEU A 588 3.48 27.45 19.16
C LEU A 588 2.93 26.08 18.69
N LEU A 589 3.73 25.02 18.78
CA LEU A 589 3.41 23.71 18.24
C LEU A 589 2.79 22.74 19.26
N GLY A 590 2.64 23.20 20.50
CA GLY A 590 2.02 22.47 21.60
C GLY A 590 3.02 21.89 22.60
N GLY A 591 2.68 22.03 23.86
CA GLY A 591 3.48 21.64 25.04
C GLY A 591 4.42 22.72 25.54
N GLU A 592 4.90 22.59 26.78
CA GLU A 592 5.95 23.43 27.36
C GLU A 592 7.31 23.02 26.81
N ILE A 593 8.02 23.96 26.22
CA ILE A 593 9.31 23.73 25.58
C ILE A 593 10.42 23.80 26.61
N MET A 594 11.34 22.83 26.59
CA MET A 594 12.46 22.69 27.49
C MET A 594 13.73 22.33 26.74
N ALA A 595 14.89 22.41 27.42
CA ALA A 595 16.14 21.83 26.93
C ALA A 595 15.94 20.38 26.47
N GLY A 596 16.50 20.01 25.32
CA GLY A 596 16.34 18.68 24.73
C GLY A 596 15.10 18.49 23.88
N ASP A 597 14.20 19.48 23.79
CA ASP A 597 13.14 19.49 22.80
C ASP A 597 13.64 19.95 21.43
N ILE A 598 12.89 19.63 20.37
CA ILE A 598 13.29 19.98 18.99
C ILE A 598 13.18 21.49 18.80
N LYS A 599 14.27 22.10 18.34
CA LYS A 599 14.35 23.51 17.94
C LYS A 599 14.12 23.63 16.45
N TYR A 600 13.13 24.44 16.06
CA TYR A 600 12.78 24.69 14.67
C TYR A 600 13.29 26.01 14.14
N VAL A 601 13.42 26.09 12.82
CA VAL A 601 13.83 27.32 12.12
C VAL A 601 12.60 28.18 11.91
N ASN A 602 12.67 29.44 12.37
CA ASN A 602 11.69 30.47 12.01
C ASN A 602 11.91 30.86 10.54
N GLN A 603 10.92 30.70 9.70
CA GLN A 603 11.02 31.01 8.27
C GLN A 603 10.64 32.49 8.04
N PRO A 604 11.36 33.20 7.16
CA PRO A 604 11.00 34.59 6.84
C PRO A 604 9.76 34.65 5.96
N ASP A 605 9.03 35.75 6.07
CA ASP A 605 7.99 36.10 5.11
C ASP A 605 8.60 36.45 3.72
N ALA A 606 7.72 36.73 2.73
CA ALA A 606 8.16 37.09 1.37
C ALA A 606 9.05 38.35 1.31
N ASN A 607 9.04 39.21 2.34
CA ASN A 607 9.85 40.41 2.44
C ASN A 607 11.15 40.19 3.23
N GLY A 608 11.37 38.98 3.75
CA GLY A 608 12.54 38.63 4.55
C GLY A 608 12.38 38.96 6.03
N ASN A 609 11.17 39.27 6.53
CA ASN A 609 10.94 39.57 7.94
C ASN A 609 10.63 38.29 8.71
N TYR A 610 11.08 38.24 9.98
CA TYR A 610 10.81 37.15 10.92
C TYR A 610 9.78 37.62 11.96
N ASP A 611 8.75 36.79 12.22
CA ASP A 611 7.70 37.12 13.20
C ASP A 611 8.03 36.70 14.63
N ASN A 612 9.20 36.06 14.84
CA ASN A 612 9.69 35.55 16.12
C ASN A 612 8.82 34.45 16.75
N THR A 613 7.97 33.78 15.96
CA THR A 613 7.17 32.65 16.38
C THR A 613 7.34 31.48 15.42
N ILE A 614 7.24 30.25 15.94
CA ILE A 614 7.18 29.01 15.11
C ILE A 614 5.75 28.54 15.09
N ASN A 615 5.13 28.60 13.91
CA ASN A 615 3.72 28.23 13.71
C ASN A 615 3.52 27.56 12.34
N SER A 616 2.28 27.42 11.87
CA SER A 616 1.99 26.77 10.59
C SER A 616 2.62 27.43 9.36
N ASN A 617 3.07 28.68 9.45
CA ASN A 617 3.69 29.40 8.35
C ASN A 617 5.17 29.03 8.15
N ASP A 618 5.81 28.40 9.15
CA ASP A 618 7.23 28.02 9.13
C ASP A 618 7.50 26.68 8.46
N ARG A 619 6.52 26.06 7.87
CA ARG A 619 6.69 24.80 7.16
C ARG A 619 7.29 25.02 5.78
N ILE A 620 8.17 24.11 5.38
CA ILE A 620 8.81 24.09 4.07
C ILE A 620 8.63 22.74 3.38
N TYR A 621 8.73 22.72 2.06
CA TYR A 621 8.83 21.47 1.33
C TYR A 621 10.27 20.95 1.37
N ALA A 622 10.48 19.80 2.01
CA ALA A 622 11.79 19.20 2.22
C ALA A 622 11.84 17.72 1.85
N GLY A 623 13.04 17.25 1.53
CA GLY A 623 13.30 15.87 1.13
C GLY A 623 12.86 15.53 -0.29
N TYR A 624 13.01 14.27 -0.64
CA TYR A 624 12.41 13.71 -1.87
C TYR A 624 10.94 13.37 -1.63
N PRO A 625 10.13 13.23 -2.69
CA PRO A 625 8.74 12.82 -2.52
C PRO A 625 8.63 11.41 -1.94
N GLU A 626 7.49 11.11 -1.33
CA GLU A 626 7.18 9.77 -0.80
C GLU A 626 7.19 8.72 -1.92
N VAL A 627 6.63 9.05 -3.08
CA VAL A 627 6.71 8.19 -4.26
C VAL A 627 8.09 8.35 -4.91
N PRO A 628 8.84 7.26 -5.11
CA PRO A 628 10.19 7.32 -5.67
C PRO A 628 10.23 7.98 -7.05
N GLU A 629 11.19 8.87 -7.27
CA GLU A 629 11.48 9.41 -8.62
C GLU A 629 12.28 8.43 -9.47
N ILE A 630 13.03 7.52 -8.84
CA ILE A 630 13.85 6.51 -9.52
C ILE A 630 13.39 5.13 -9.07
N VAL A 631 13.08 4.29 -10.06
CA VAL A 631 12.84 2.85 -9.88
C VAL A 631 13.74 2.11 -10.85
N TYR A 632 14.47 1.12 -10.35
CA TYR A 632 15.37 0.33 -11.18
C TYR A 632 15.37 -1.13 -10.80
N GLY A 633 15.67 -1.98 -11.78
CA GLY A 633 15.81 -3.41 -11.56
C GLY A 633 16.82 -4.00 -12.52
N PHE A 634 17.58 -4.98 -12.07
CA PHE A 634 18.49 -5.73 -12.93
C PHE A 634 18.58 -7.18 -12.49
N GLY A 635 18.75 -8.05 -13.45
CA GLY A 635 18.84 -9.48 -13.19
C GLY A 635 19.73 -10.19 -14.18
N PHE A 636 20.17 -11.35 -13.74
CA PHE A 636 21.01 -12.25 -14.51
C PHE A 636 20.44 -13.66 -14.42
N SER A 637 20.45 -14.39 -15.52
CA SER A 637 20.16 -15.82 -15.53
C SER A 637 21.15 -16.57 -16.40
N ALA A 638 21.45 -17.81 -16.00
CA ALA A 638 22.31 -18.72 -16.72
C ALA A 638 21.71 -20.11 -16.74
N GLN A 639 21.91 -20.84 -17.81
CA GLN A 639 21.53 -22.23 -17.95
C GLN A 639 22.68 -23.04 -18.53
N TRP A 640 22.98 -24.17 -17.89
CA TRP A 640 24.05 -25.10 -18.32
C TRP A 640 23.69 -26.55 -18.06
N LYS A 641 23.52 -27.34 -19.12
CA LYS A 641 23.29 -28.81 -19.04
C LYS A 641 22.21 -29.24 -18.02
N GLY A 642 21.12 -28.54 -17.95
CA GLY A 642 20.03 -28.82 -17.01
C GLY A 642 20.11 -28.07 -15.68
N LEU A 643 21.26 -27.49 -15.32
CA LEU A 643 21.36 -26.53 -14.22
C LEU A 643 20.89 -25.15 -14.71
N ASP A 644 20.03 -24.51 -13.95
CA ASP A 644 19.61 -23.13 -14.16
C ASP A 644 19.80 -22.30 -12.90
N PHE A 645 20.14 -21.03 -13.09
CA PHE A 645 20.37 -20.06 -12.04
C PHE A 645 19.80 -18.71 -12.46
N SER A 646 19.14 -18.01 -11.54
CA SER A 646 18.69 -16.65 -11.77
C SER A 646 18.75 -15.81 -10.50
N VAL A 647 19.05 -14.52 -10.67
CA VAL A 647 18.96 -13.50 -9.61
C VAL A 647 18.32 -12.24 -10.17
N PHE A 648 17.55 -11.56 -9.33
CA PHE A 648 16.96 -10.28 -9.68
C PHE A 648 17.03 -9.32 -8.51
N PHE A 649 17.54 -8.13 -8.80
CA PHE A 649 17.61 -7.00 -7.88
C PHE A 649 16.60 -5.93 -8.27
N GLN A 650 15.99 -5.31 -7.28
CA GLN A 650 15.09 -4.18 -7.45
C GLN A 650 15.43 -3.10 -6.44
N GLY A 651 15.41 -1.85 -6.87
CA GLY A 651 15.68 -0.73 -5.99
C GLY A 651 14.87 0.51 -6.35
N THR A 652 14.82 1.40 -5.38
CA THR A 652 14.26 2.74 -5.52
C THR A 652 15.25 3.77 -5.00
N ALA A 653 15.21 4.98 -5.56
CA ALA A 653 16.02 6.09 -5.09
C ALA A 653 15.25 7.41 -5.27
N ASN A 654 15.78 8.48 -4.71
CA ASN A 654 15.09 9.78 -4.65
C ASN A 654 13.69 9.64 -4.03
N THR A 655 13.63 9.03 -2.86
CA THR A 655 12.43 8.88 -2.06
C THR A 655 12.74 9.08 -0.59
N SER A 656 11.81 9.66 0.14
CA SER A 656 11.92 9.87 1.58
C SER A 656 10.71 9.31 2.29
N LEU A 657 10.85 9.08 3.58
CA LEU A 657 9.76 8.75 4.49
C LEU A 657 9.82 9.65 5.74
N VAL A 658 8.67 9.87 6.36
CA VAL A 658 8.56 10.58 7.64
C VAL A 658 8.14 9.58 8.70
N MET A 659 8.94 9.50 9.76
CA MET A 659 8.66 8.69 10.94
C MET A 659 7.60 9.40 11.79
N SER A 660 6.59 8.69 12.29
CA SER A 660 5.52 9.22 13.14
C SER A 660 4.77 8.13 13.90
N GLY A 661 4.02 8.50 14.92
CA GLY A 661 3.11 7.58 15.61
C GLY A 661 3.79 6.51 16.49
N PHE A 662 5.03 6.72 16.90
CA PHE A 662 5.81 5.84 17.78
C PHE A 662 6.19 6.51 19.11
N HIS A 663 5.41 7.51 19.54
CA HIS A 663 5.66 8.18 20.82
C HIS A 663 5.76 7.16 21.95
N PRO A 664 6.88 7.13 22.73
CA PRO A 664 7.03 6.21 23.83
C PRO A 664 5.97 6.49 24.90
N PHE A 665 5.59 5.45 25.62
CA PHE A 665 4.61 5.49 26.72
C PHE A 665 3.16 5.82 26.33
N GLY A 666 2.86 6.13 25.08
CA GLY A 666 1.51 6.40 24.58
C GLY A 666 1.16 7.88 24.44
N ILE A 667 -0.08 8.15 24.00
CA ILE A 667 -0.57 9.50 23.65
C ILE A 667 -1.10 10.24 24.86
N ASN A 668 -1.54 9.50 25.88
CA ASN A 668 -2.03 10.05 27.14
C ASN A 668 -1.72 9.09 28.29
N ASN A 669 -1.86 9.54 29.52
CA ASN A 669 -1.51 8.81 30.74
C ASN A 669 -2.26 7.46 30.90
N ASN A 670 -3.27 7.18 30.09
CA ASN A 670 -4.10 6.00 30.21
C ASN A 670 -3.71 4.84 29.28
N VAL A 671 -2.89 5.10 28.24
CA VAL A 671 -2.44 4.08 27.29
C VAL A 671 -0.93 4.03 27.30
N LYS A 672 -0.37 3.11 28.08
CA LYS A 672 1.07 2.91 28.20
C LYS A 672 1.56 1.98 27.10
N ARG A 673 2.19 2.53 26.07
CA ARG A 673 2.83 1.80 24.97
C ARG A 673 4.24 1.39 25.35
N ASN A 674 4.77 0.37 24.65
CA ASN A 674 6.18 0.04 24.74
C ASN A 674 7.05 1.13 24.08
N VAL A 675 8.34 1.05 24.31
CA VAL A 675 9.37 1.95 23.76
C VAL A 675 10.16 1.19 22.70
N MET A 676 10.40 1.81 21.56
CA MET A 676 11.29 1.23 20.55
C MET A 676 12.74 1.30 20.99
N GLN A 677 13.51 0.27 20.72
CA GLN A 677 14.91 0.15 21.11
C GLN A 677 15.76 1.34 20.62
N PHE A 678 15.53 1.85 19.39
CA PHE A 678 16.31 3.01 18.90
C PHE A 678 16.11 4.28 19.72
N VAL A 679 14.96 4.42 20.42
CA VAL A 679 14.72 5.52 21.35
C VAL A 679 15.56 5.33 22.62
N ALA A 680 15.58 4.10 23.14
CA ALA A 680 16.39 3.79 24.32
C ALA A 680 17.89 3.90 24.08
N ASP A 681 18.34 3.61 22.87
CA ASP A 681 19.76 3.65 22.48
C ASP A 681 20.31 5.07 22.42
N ASP A 682 19.51 6.07 22.01
CA ASP A 682 19.99 7.45 21.83
C ASP A 682 18.84 8.47 21.96
N TYR A 683 18.52 8.84 23.19
CA TYR A 683 17.61 9.94 23.50
C TYR A 683 18.32 11.04 24.30
N TRP A 684 17.82 12.25 24.21
CA TRP A 684 18.31 13.33 25.02
C TRP A 684 17.92 13.15 26.49
N SER A 685 18.92 13.27 27.40
CA SER A 685 18.69 13.29 28.85
C SER A 685 19.63 14.27 29.50
N GLU A 686 19.37 14.61 30.76
CA GLU A 686 20.29 15.51 31.54
C GLU A 686 21.66 14.88 31.79
N SER A 687 21.70 13.53 31.82
CA SER A 687 22.95 12.76 31.94
C SER A 687 23.67 12.59 30.59
N ASN A 688 22.95 12.70 29.48
CA ASN A 688 23.47 12.63 28.11
C ASN A 688 22.85 13.74 27.24
N PRO A 689 23.31 15.01 27.40
CA PRO A 689 22.73 16.16 26.72
C PRO A 689 23.14 16.25 25.25
N ASN A 690 22.96 15.15 24.49
CA ASN A 690 23.27 15.09 23.06
C ASN A 690 22.22 15.87 22.27
N ILE A 691 22.61 17.05 21.77
CA ILE A 691 21.71 17.90 20.95
C ILE A 691 21.37 17.34 19.57
N TYR A 692 21.99 16.25 19.16
CA TYR A 692 21.75 15.50 17.92
C TYR A 692 21.26 14.08 18.19
N ALA A 693 20.75 13.81 19.41
CA ALA A 693 20.19 12.51 19.76
C ALA A 693 19.12 12.05 18.76
N ALA A 694 18.93 10.76 18.61
CA ALA A 694 17.93 10.19 17.72
C ALA A 694 16.48 10.45 18.18
N TYR A 695 16.29 10.70 19.49
CA TYR A 695 15.01 11.07 20.10
C TYR A 695 15.18 12.27 21.05
N PRO A 696 14.20 13.21 21.07
CA PRO A 696 14.25 14.36 21.99
C PRO A 696 14.02 13.97 23.45
N ARG A 697 13.95 14.96 24.37
CA ARG A 697 13.64 14.77 25.78
C ARG A 697 12.38 13.90 25.95
N LEU A 698 12.45 12.88 26.79
CA LEU A 698 11.35 11.97 27.09
C LEU A 698 10.16 12.70 27.72
N SER A 699 8.98 12.15 27.50
CA SER A 699 7.73 12.65 28.05
C SER A 699 6.70 11.52 28.18
N VAL A 700 5.91 11.51 29.25
CA VAL A 700 4.79 10.58 29.43
C VAL A 700 3.54 10.96 28.62
N VAL A 701 3.50 12.21 28.12
CA VAL A 701 2.44 12.70 27.24
C VAL A 701 3.05 13.15 25.91
N GLU A 702 2.26 13.10 24.86
CA GLU A 702 2.68 13.57 23.56
C GLU A 702 2.75 15.10 23.55
N TYR A 703 3.94 15.64 23.34
CA TYR A 703 4.14 17.07 23.08
C TYR A 703 4.17 17.32 21.57
N GLY A 704 3.22 18.14 21.09
CA GLY A 704 3.10 18.47 19.68
C GLY A 704 4.41 18.94 19.07
N ASN A 705 5.18 19.76 19.79
CA ASN A 705 6.48 20.24 19.34
C ASN A 705 7.44 19.12 18.90
N ASN A 706 7.45 18.00 19.60
CA ASN A 706 8.39 16.90 19.32
C ASN A 706 7.82 15.88 18.32
N THR A 707 6.52 15.93 18.01
CA THR A 707 5.85 14.91 17.18
C THR A 707 5.35 15.43 15.85
N VAL A 708 5.33 16.77 15.62
CA VAL A 708 4.96 17.33 14.32
C VAL A 708 5.87 16.83 13.20
N ALA A 709 5.30 16.69 12.03
CA ALA A 709 6.05 16.30 10.84
C ALA A 709 7.15 17.31 10.54
N SER A 710 8.41 16.87 10.61
CA SER A 710 9.59 17.73 10.52
C SER A 710 10.77 17.03 9.86
N THR A 711 11.76 17.80 9.49
CA THR A 711 13.02 17.26 8.97
C THR A 711 13.78 16.41 9.99
N TYR A 712 13.49 16.58 11.30
CA TYR A 712 14.03 15.69 12.34
C TYR A 712 13.56 14.24 12.17
N TRP A 713 12.34 14.01 11.67
CA TRP A 713 11.76 12.71 11.44
C TRP A 713 11.85 12.22 9.99
N LEU A 714 12.37 13.06 9.09
CA LEU A 714 12.56 12.73 7.68
C LEU A 714 13.75 11.77 7.50
N ARG A 715 13.58 10.71 6.74
CA ARG A 715 14.63 9.72 6.44
C ARG A 715 14.69 9.42 4.95
N ASP A 716 15.88 9.05 4.47
CA ASP A 716 16.09 8.50 3.12
C ASP A 716 15.50 7.09 3.06
N ALA A 717 14.49 6.90 2.19
CA ALA A 717 13.81 5.62 2.00
C ALA A 717 14.36 4.81 0.82
N SER A 718 15.47 5.25 0.22
CA SER A 718 16.11 4.54 -0.89
C SER A 718 16.62 3.16 -0.46
N PHE A 719 16.45 2.17 -1.33
CA PHE A 719 16.93 0.81 -1.08
C PHE A 719 17.31 0.08 -2.37
N LEU A 720 18.09 -0.98 -2.20
CA LEU A 720 18.31 -2.04 -3.18
C LEU A 720 18.01 -3.39 -2.51
N LYS A 721 17.18 -4.21 -3.12
CA LYS A 721 16.84 -5.56 -2.62
C LYS A 721 17.28 -6.64 -3.60
N LEU A 722 17.84 -7.73 -3.05
CA LEU A 722 17.85 -9.02 -3.75
C LEU A 722 16.43 -9.59 -3.67
N LYS A 723 15.64 -9.27 -4.71
CA LYS A 723 14.21 -9.52 -4.74
C LYS A 723 13.90 -10.98 -4.98
N ASN A 724 14.62 -11.61 -5.90
CA ASN A 724 14.48 -13.03 -6.22
C ASN A 724 15.86 -13.65 -6.50
N ALA A 725 16.04 -14.88 -6.06
CA ALA A 725 17.13 -15.75 -6.46
C ALA A 725 16.60 -17.18 -6.60
N GLU A 726 17.02 -17.89 -7.62
CA GLU A 726 16.61 -19.28 -7.86
C GLU A 726 17.76 -20.08 -8.43
N ILE A 727 17.88 -21.34 -7.99
CA ILE A 727 18.73 -22.34 -8.58
C ILE A 727 17.87 -23.60 -8.81
N GLY A 728 17.95 -24.15 -10.00
CA GLY A 728 17.21 -25.34 -10.41
C GLY A 728 18.07 -26.35 -11.15
N TYR A 729 17.67 -27.61 -11.08
CA TYR A 729 18.27 -28.67 -11.85
C TYR A 729 17.20 -29.54 -12.50
N THR A 730 17.27 -29.65 -13.81
CA THR A 730 16.35 -30.47 -14.61
C THR A 730 16.98 -31.81 -14.92
N TYR A 731 16.37 -32.89 -14.43
CA TYR A 731 16.72 -34.26 -14.75
C TYR A 731 15.56 -34.93 -15.48
N LYS A 732 15.74 -35.28 -16.74
CA LYS A 732 14.70 -35.82 -17.62
C LYS A 732 13.48 -34.88 -17.67
N LYS A 733 12.32 -35.34 -17.20
CA LYS A 733 11.06 -34.61 -17.16
C LYS A 733 10.78 -33.90 -15.81
N MET A 734 11.73 -33.94 -14.88
CA MET A 734 11.58 -33.36 -13.55
C MET A 734 12.58 -32.23 -13.35
N ARG A 735 12.11 -31.11 -12.82
CA ARG A 735 12.96 -29.99 -12.37
C ARG A 735 12.81 -29.83 -10.88
N PHE A 736 13.92 -29.86 -10.17
CA PHE A 736 14.02 -29.55 -8.73
C PHE A 736 14.59 -28.15 -8.59
N TYR A 737 14.01 -27.32 -7.72
CA TYR A 737 14.51 -25.97 -7.53
C TYR A 737 14.41 -25.50 -6.08
N ILE A 738 15.28 -24.58 -5.73
CA ILE A 738 15.23 -23.77 -4.52
C ILE A 738 15.19 -22.32 -4.98
N SER A 739 14.24 -21.54 -4.45
CA SER A 739 14.15 -20.12 -4.74
C SER A 739 13.91 -19.32 -3.47
N GLY A 740 14.27 -18.05 -3.53
CA GLY A 740 14.02 -17.13 -2.44
C GLY A 740 13.52 -15.78 -2.93
N SER A 741 12.69 -15.14 -2.10
CA SER A 741 12.17 -13.79 -2.36
C SER A 741 12.47 -12.87 -1.18
N ASN A 742 12.76 -11.57 -1.46
CA ASN A 742 13.11 -10.54 -0.48
C ASN A 742 14.32 -10.94 0.40
N LEU A 743 15.35 -11.54 -0.19
CA LEU A 743 16.43 -12.20 0.55
C LEU A 743 17.33 -11.21 1.30
N LEU A 744 17.69 -10.10 0.68
CA LEU A 744 18.58 -9.08 1.24
C LEU A 744 18.03 -7.68 0.96
N THR A 745 18.18 -6.78 1.92
CA THR A 745 17.81 -5.35 1.78
C THR A 745 19.01 -4.49 2.14
N PHE A 746 19.43 -3.65 1.18
CA PHE A 746 20.47 -2.64 1.36
C PHE A 746 19.80 -1.28 1.38
N SER A 747 19.80 -0.61 2.53
CA SER A 747 19.22 0.72 2.74
C SER A 747 20.01 1.45 3.83
N LYS A 748 19.99 2.78 3.81
CA LYS A 748 20.45 3.60 4.92
C LYS A 748 19.50 3.54 6.11
N PHE A 749 18.20 3.40 5.81
CA PHE A 749 17.17 3.23 6.82
C PHE A 749 17.16 1.77 7.32
N LYS A 750 17.26 1.59 8.65
CA LYS A 750 17.46 0.27 9.29
C LYS A 750 16.36 -0.14 10.27
N LEU A 751 15.47 0.79 10.67
CA LEU A 751 14.51 0.53 11.75
C LEU A 751 13.41 -0.47 11.34
N TRP A 752 12.98 -0.42 10.08
CA TRP A 752 12.07 -1.39 9.47
C TRP A 752 12.30 -1.48 7.96
N ASP A 753 11.59 -2.35 7.29
CA ASP A 753 11.72 -2.49 5.84
C ASP A 753 11.25 -1.21 5.13
N PRO A 754 12.12 -0.53 4.34
CA PRO A 754 11.79 0.74 3.70
C PRO A 754 10.60 0.65 2.73
N GLU A 755 10.25 -0.53 2.20
CA GLU A 755 9.04 -0.72 1.39
C GLU A 755 7.74 -0.51 2.18
N GLN A 756 7.77 -0.54 3.52
CA GLN A 756 6.61 -0.23 4.35
C GLN A 756 6.27 1.27 4.40
N GLY A 757 7.18 2.12 3.94
CA GLY A 757 7.02 3.57 3.94
C GLY A 757 7.15 4.21 5.31
N GLY A 758 6.59 5.43 5.44
CA GLY A 758 6.60 6.21 6.67
C GLY A 758 5.64 5.70 7.74
N GLY A 759 5.56 6.45 8.83
CA GLY A 759 4.76 6.14 10.00
C GLY A 759 5.58 5.55 11.15
N SER A 760 4.98 4.66 11.93
CA SER A 760 5.59 4.08 13.13
C SER A 760 6.44 2.82 12.88
N GLY A 761 6.37 2.23 11.69
CA GLY A 761 6.95 0.91 11.44
C GLY A 761 6.24 -0.24 12.15
N LEU A 762 5.20 0.03 12.95
CA LEU A 762 4.43 -0.97 13.70
C LEU A 762 3.38 -1.66 12.82
N LYS A 763 3.79 -2.02 11.58
CA LYS A 763 2.98 -2.77 10.62
C LYS A 763 3.43 -4.22 10.58
N TYR A 764 2.54 -5.10 10.12
CA TYR A 764 2.90 -6.50 9.87
C TYR A 764 4.13 -6.57 8.97
N PRO A 765 5.21 -7.26 9.38
CA PRO A 765 6.50 -7.17 8.69
C PRO A 765 6.46 -7.79 7.30
N THR A 766 7.17 -7.19 6.36
CA THR A 766 7.46 -7.78 5.04
C THR A 766 8.18 -9.11 5.23
N GLN A 767 7.84 -10.10 4.42
CA GLN A 767 8.39 -11.46 4.59
C GLN A 767 9.50 -11.77 3.59
N ARG A 768 10.51 -12.44 4.09
CA ARG A 768 11.49 -13.19 3.33
C ARG A 768 10.97 -14.61 3.16
N VAL A 769 10.99 -15.12 1.94
CA VAL A 769 10.40 -16.42 1.62
C VAL A 769 11.45 -17.32 0.95
N PHE A 770 11.57 -18.55 1.41
CA PHE A 770 12.39 -19.59 0.80
C PHE A 770 11.48 -20.71 0.28
N ASN A 771 11.57 -21.05 -0.98
CA ASN A 771 10.78 -22.10 -1.60
C ASN A 771 11.64 -23.30 -1.98
N ILE A 772 11.10 -24.47 -1.76
CA ILE A 772 11.62 -25.74 -2.31
C ILE A 772 10.51 -26.33 -3.17
N GLY A 773 10.80 -26.63 -4.42
CA GLY A 773 9.78 -27.10 -5.35
C GLY A 773 10.25 -28.16 -6.33
N ILE A 774 9.27 -28.89 -6.84
CA ILE A 774 9.44 -29.89 -7.88
C ILE A 774 8.42 -29.57 -8.99
N GLN A 775 8.91 -29.55 -10.23
CA GLN A 775 8.12 -29.41 -11.44
C GLN A 775 8.22 -30.67 -12.27
N MET A 776 7.13 -31.23 -12.74
CA MET A 776 7.14 -32.43 -13.58
C MET A 776 6.29 -32.19 -14.82
N THR A 777 6.83 -32.58 -15.98
CA THR A 777 6.11 -32.61 -17.27
C THR A 777 5.87 -34.06 -17.66
N LEU A 778 4.63 -34.44 -17.80
CA LEU A 778 4.21 -35.82 -18.14
C LEU A 778 4.22 -36.08 -19.65
#